data_a8b43f2ed228f2c2c36108370f590f70
#
_entry.id   a8b43f2ed228f2c2c36108370f590f70
#
_cell.length_a   1.000
_cell.length_b   1.000
_cell.length_c   1.000
_cell.angle_alpha   90.00
_cell.angle_beta   90.00
_cell.angle_gamma   90.00
#
_symmetry.space_group_name_H-M   'P 1'
#
loop_
_entity.id
_entity.type
_entity.pdbx_description
1 polymer ?
#
loop_
_entity_poly.entity_id
_entity_poly.type
_entity_poly.pdbx_seq_one_letter_code
_entity_poly.pdbx_strand_id
1 'polypeptide(L)'
;MNFVQKNCNRKCVSSLKNVCISCSLAERNASRRRGRERPRGRGRERGKEKEIISLFKCFIKSHRERSSLNMAIFQSLVRLGVAGNLSKYGRAINDARLCSAIVNRMNQCSYKSTAPPAPTQTPPRDPLDLSFDCNIAAFKSKTFGDLLRAYFVFQICSFEVLVENNMKLMNLMKAVMGERLFTLFMKKTFYGHFVAGEDRERIVPTLDRLRQFGVKPILDYSAEEDISQEEAEEREVSSSVSSAGDKSEGAALPQYQVNKSFADRRYKVQSARTYFYLNEATCEKNTEIFLRCLESVAGEGATFGTGIMAIKVTALGRPQLLLQLSEVIMQARNYMNDLAGGKGNVLTHHKTIADLQKYFGDKADNPDVQAFLKNITSDTKGILHLFPWSGIMDENFALSETFRIPDPKTGQMRRIISRLPPNEEEMFRNMIRRLNHVVQAAKEMDVRVMVDAEHTYFQPAISRITLELMRKYNTEKAVVFNTYQTYLKDAFNEVVTDLEQADRQGFYFGAKIVRGAYIELERARAAAMGYEDPICPTYEATTENYHKCLTECLRRIKANKDQGADKKIGIMVASHNEDTVRFAIEQMKQIGVHPEDKVICFGQLLGMCDYITFPLGQAGYSAYKYIPYGPVNEVLPYLSRRAQENKGVLKKVQKEKRLVRKELLRRLLTFQLFYKPKGNYVPV
;
A
#
# COMPACT_ATOMS: atom_id res chain seq x y z
N MET A 1 12.42 31.21 -32.71
CA MET A 1 13.56 30.91 -31.82
C MET A 1 14.24 32.15 -31.23
N ASN A 2 14.27 33.29 -31.87
CA ASN A 2 14.94 34.52 -31.33
C ASN A 2 14.20 35.26 -30.19
N PHE A 3 12.92 34.98 -29.93
CA PHE A 3 12.16 35.67 -28.91
C PHE A 3 12.27 35.01 -27.51
N VAL A 4 12.49 33.71 -27.45
CA VAL A 4 12.67 32.95 -26.20
C VAL A 4 14.05 33.13 -25.61
N GLN A 5 15.09 33.31 -26.46
CA GLN A 5 16.47 33.48 -26.02
C GLN A 5 16.72 34.87 -25.38
N LYS A 6 16.03 35.94 -25.84
CA LYS A 6 16.14 37.31 -25.27
C LYS A 6 15.47 37.44 -23.88
N ASN A 7 14.40 36.70 -23.62
CA ASN A 7 13.70 36.78 -22.30
C ASN A 7 14.39 35.93 -21.23
N CYS A 8 15.08 34.84 -21.59
CA CYS A 8 15.83 34.02 -20.63
C CYS A 8 17.06 34.80 -20.07
N ASN A 9 17.79 35.54 -20.94
CA ASN A 9 18.96 36.30 -20.51
C ASN A 9 18.63 37.52 -19.61
N ARG A 10 17.49 38.18 -19.78
CA ARG A 10 17.11 39.32 -18.92
C ARG A 10 16.74 38.89 -17.49
N LYS A 11 16.09 37.75 -17.31
CA LYS A 11 15.74 37.26 -15.95
C LYS A 11 16.96 36.72 -15.19
N CYS A 12 17.92 36.09 -15.88
CA CYS A 12 19.17 35.63 -15.26
C CYS A 12 20.05 36.81 -14.79
N VAL A 13 20.16 37.85 -15.58
CA VAL A 13 20.99 39.05 -15.24
C VAL A 13 20.39 39.85 -14.08
N SER A 14 19.07 39.97 -13.98
CA SER A 14 18.42 40.66 -12.85
C SER A 14 18.57 39.88 -11.53
N SER A 15 18.52 38.53 -11.58
CA SER A 15 18.73 37.69 -10.41
C SER A 15 20.16 37.67 -9.91
N LEU A 16 21.14 37.71 -10.82
CA LEU A 16 22.57 37.86 -10.48
C LEU A 16 22.88 39.25 -9.87
N LYS A 17 22.26 40.33 -10.35
CA LYS A 17 22.41 41.66 -9.74
C LYS A 17 21.85 41.70 -8.30
N ASN A 18 20.74 41.03 -8.02
CA ASN A 18 20.17 41.00 -6.66
C ASN A 18 21.04 40.16 -5.69
N VAL A 19 21.71 39.14 -6.16
CA VAL A 19 22.67 38.33 -5.34
C VAL A 19 23.93 39.16 -5.06
N CYS A 20 24.47 39.91 -6.06
CA CYS A 20 25.59 40.80 -5.83
C CYS A 20 25.26 41.96 -4.89
N ILE A 21 24.07 42.53 -4.93
CA ILE A 21 23.63 43.59 -4.01
C ILE A 21 23.52 43.09 -2.57
N SER A 22 23.01 41.85 -2.38
CA SER A 22 22.93 41.21 -1.06
C SER A 22 24.33 40.91 -0.47
N CYS A 23 25.29 40.51 -1.30
CA CYS A 23 26.69 40.30 -0.87
C CYS A 23 27.39 41.61 -0.52
N SER A 24 27.15 42.72 -1.27
CA SER A 24 27.76 44.00 -0.99
C SER A 24 27.18 44.67 0.26
N LEU A 25 25.93 44.40 0.61
CA LEU A 25 25.31 44.82 1.87
C LEU A 25 25.84 44.04 3.07
N ALA A 26 26.13 42.76 2.91
CA ALA A 26 26.75 41.94 3.95
C ALA A 26 28.20 42.38 4.23
N GLU A 27 28.95 42.74 3.20
CA GLU A 27 30.32 43.31 3.36
C GLU A 27 30.33 44.68 4.06
N ARG A 28 29.39 45.57 3.77
CA ARG A 28 29.30 46.87 4.45
C ARG A 28 28.90 46.75 5.92
N ASN A 29 28.11 45.77 6.28
CA ASN A 29 27.76 45.51 7.69
C ASN A 29 28.88 44.82 8.47
N ALA A 30 29.73 44.04 7.78
CA ALA A 30 30.92 43.40 8.39
C ALA A 30 32.06 44.42 8.60
N SER A 31 32.22 45.43 7.73
CA SER A 31 33.25 46.44 7.88
C SER A 31 32.98 47.50 9.00
N ARG A 32 31.72 47.72 9.36
CA ARG A 32 31.34 48.63 10.47
C ARG A 32 31.55 48.05 11.88
N ARG A 33 31.77 46.74 12.00
CA ARG A 33 32.04 46.04 13.28
C ARG A 33 33.52 45.77 13.58
N ARG A 34 34.46 46.19 12.70
CA ARG A 34 35.91 46.00 12.89
C ARG A 34 36.63 47.35 13.02
N GLY A 35 36.38 48.00 14.12
CA GLY A 35 37.28 49.04 14.64
C GLY A 35 37.94 48.48 15.88
N ARG A 36 39.19 48.04 15.75
CA ARG A 36 40.29 47.74 16.71
C ARG A 36 40.73 46.28 16.70
N GLU A 37 42.03 46.21 16.50
CA GLU A 37 43.00 45.13 16.74
C GLU A 37 43.50 44.32 15.54
N ARG A 38 44.76 44.56 15.20
CA ARG A 38 45.57 43.73 14.30
C ARG A 38 46.17 42.57 15.12
N PRO A 39 46.07 41.34 14.66
CA PRO A 39 47.19 40.42 14.81
C PRO A 39 47.55 39.65 13.52
N ARG A 40 48.75 39.10 13.59
CA ARG A 40 49.56 38.51 12.57
C ARG A 40 48.96 37.25 11.87
N GLY A 41 49.04 37.14 10.60
CA GLY A 41 49.56 36.13 9.70
C GLY A 41 48.94 34.72 9.65
N ARG A 42 48.01 34.22 10.46
CA ARG A 42 47.39 32.86 10.35
C ARG A 42 45.87 32.84 10.31
N GLY A 43 45.24 33.99 10.38
CA GLY A 43 43.77 34.11 10.44
C GLY A 43 43.04 34.17 9.11
N ARG A 44 43.76 34.34 7.99
CA ARG A 44 43.14 34.61 6.68
C ARG A 44 42.56 33.39 5.97
N GLU A 45 43.09 32.18 6.25
CA GLU A 45 42.57 30.94 5.65
C GLU A 45 41.33 30.43 6.37
N ARG A 46 41.30 30.50 7.72
CA ARG A 46 40.13 30.09 8.50
C ARG A 46 38.90 30.99 8.33
N GLY A 47 39.08 32.25 7.92
CA GLY A 47 38.00 33.17 7.60
C GLY A 47 37.29 32.79 6.31
N LYS A 48 38.05 32.43 5.31
CA LYS A 48 37.51 31.99 4.01
C LYS A 48 36.79 30.65 4.08
N GLU A 49 37.26 29.71 4.88
CA GLU A 49 36.58 28.43 5.15
C GLU A 49 35.21 28.62 5.81
N LYS A 50 35.12 29.50 6.81
CA LYS A 50 33.83 29.78 7.49
C LYS A 50 32.84 30.49 6.58
N GLU A 51 33.30 31.33 5.66
CA GLU A 51 32.45 31.96 4.65
C GLU A 51 31.96 30.97 3.61
N ILE A 52 32.81 30.04 3.15
CA ILE A 52 32.42 28.98 2.20
C ILE A 52 31.42 28.03 2.84
N ILE A 53 31.62 27.64 4.09
CA ILE A 53 30.67 26.79 4.85
C ILE A 53 29.34 27.51 5.10
N SER A 54 29.36 28.82 5.34
CA SER A 54 28.15 29.62 5.50
C SER A 54 27.37 29.77 4.18
N LEU A 55 28.07 29.97 3.06
CA LEU A 55 27.47 30.00 1.71
C LEU A 55 26.88 28.64 1.34
N PHE A 56 27.55 27.55 1.68
CA PHE A 56 27.04 26.20 1.48
C PHE A 56 25.80 25.90 2.31
N LYS A 57 25.76 26.34 3.56
CA LYS A 57 24.55 26.21 4.41
C LYS A 57 23.37 27.07 3.91
N CYS A 58 23.63 28.27 3.41
CA CYS A 58 22.61 29.08 2.74
C CYS A 58 22.11 28.43 1.45
N PHE A 59 23.01 27.84 0.67
CA PHE A 59 22.67 27.12 -0.55
C PHE A 59 21.78 25.90 -0.28
N ILE A 60 22.11 25.10 0.72
CA ILE A 60 21.31 23.94 1.15
C ILE A 60 19.92 24.37 1.68
N LYS A 61 19.86 25.48 2.40
CA LYS A 61 18.60 26.00 2.96
C LYS A 61 17.67 26.57 1.86
N SER A 62 18.22 27.13 0.77
CA SER A 62 17.46 27.64 -0.38
C SER A 62 17.01 26.53 -1.35
N HIS A 63 17.58 25.31 -1.22
CA HIS A 63 17.27 24.17 -2.10
C HIS A 63 15.87 23.58 -1.88
N ARG A 64 15.18 24.02 -0.84
CA ARG A 64 13.79 23.57 -0.58
C ARG A 64 12.74 24.21 -1.50
N GLU A 65 13.08 25.22 -2.29
CA GLU A 65 12.06 25.98 -3.02
C GLU A 65 12.19 26.11 -4.56
N ARG A 66 13.35 25.87 -5.24
CA ARG A 66 13.41 25.96 -6.73
C ARG A 66 14.59 25.21 -7.38
N SER A 67 14.32 24.18 -8.18
CA SER A 67 15.31 23.27 -8.74
C SER A 67 16.13 23.75 -9.96
N SER A 68 15.66 24.69 -10.76
CA SER A 68 16.31 25.05 -12.05
C SER A 68 17.36 26.17 -11.96
N LEU A 69 17.22 27.10 -11.04
CA LEU A 69 18.15 28.24 -10.87
C LEU A 69 19.46 27.82 -10.20
N ASN A 70 19.38 26.83 -9.33
CA ASN A 70 20.50 26.32 -8.54
C ASN A 70 21.51 25.51 -9.37
N MET A 71 21.08 24.90 -10.48
CA MET A 71 21.92 24.12 -11.37
C MET A 71 22.93 25.01 -12.13
N ALA A 72 22.52 26.20 -12.58
CA ALA A 72 23.39 27.14 -13.28
C ALA A 72 24.48 27.73 -12.37
N ILE A 73 24.15 27.98 -11.10
CA ILE A 73 25.10 28.51 -10.10
C ILE A 73 26.16 27.43 -9.77
N PHE A 74 25.75 26.16 -9.64
CA PHE A 74 26.67 25.05 -9.37
C PHE A 74 27.63 24.81 -10.54
N GLN A 75 27.15 24.82 -11.79
CA GLN A 75 27.99 24.70 -12.97
C GLN A 75 29.04 25.83 -13.11
N SER A 76 28.67 27.03 -12.68
CA SER A 76 29.60 28.16 -12.66
C SER A 76 30.68 28.02 -11.60
N LEU A 77 30.38 27.47 -10.44
CA LEU A 77 31.33 27.18 -9.36
C LEU A 77 32.32 26.05 -9.70
N VAL A 78 31.85 25.04 -10.41
CA VAL A 78 32.69 23.93 -10.90
C VAL A 78 33.66 24.43 -12.00
N ARG A 79 33.25 25.34 -12.91
CA ARG A 79 34.10 25.96 -13.92
C ARG A 79 35.19 26.87 -13.35
N LEU A 80 34.99 27.39 -12.15
CA LEU A 80 35.94 28.28 -11.45
C LEU A 80 37.06 27.52 -10.69
N GLY A 81 37.12 26.20 -10.80
CA GLY A 81 38.19 25.38 -10.23
C GLY A 81 38.19 25.26 -8.71
N VAL A 82 37.14 25.72 -8.04
CA VAL A 82 37.06 25.71 -6.57
C VAL A 82 36.86 24.31 -6.00
N ALA A 83 36.45 23.34 -6.84
CA ALA A 83 36.21 21.95 -6.42
C ALA A 83 37.49 21.08 -6.35
N GLY A 84 38.58 21.54 -6.90
CA GLY A 84 39.83 20.73 -6.99
C GLY A 84 40.60 20.53 -5.69
N ASN A 85 40.30 21.29 -4.64
CA ASN A 85 41.04 21.26 -3.36
C ASN A 85 40.35 20.53 -2.21
N LEU A 86 39.18 19.91 -2.44
CA LEU A 86 38.42 19.22 -1.40
C LEU A 86 38.93 17.80 -1.06
N SER A 87 39.88 17.26 -1.83
CA SER A 87 40.42 15.90 -1.63
C SER A 87 41.41 15.75 -0.48
N LYS A 88 41.81 16.83 0.21
CA LYS A 88 42.81 16.81 1.28
C LYS A 88 42.29 16.71 2.73
N TYR A 89 40.97 16.67 2.95
CA TYR A 89 40.43 16.65 4.31
C TYR A 89 39.60 15.40 4.61
N GLY A 90 40.19 14.46 5.29
CA GLY A 90 39.68 13.11 5.59
C GLY A 90 38.58 13.01 6.65
N ARG A 91 37.72 14.01 6.86
CA ARG A 91 36.55 13.96 7.76
C ARG A 91 35.22 14.42 7.14
N ALA A 92 35.17 14.65 5.82
CA ALA A 92 33.94 15.00 5.09
C ALA A 92 33.50 13.87 4.14
N ILE A 93 33.72 12.61 4.48
CA ILE A 93 33.51 11.44 3.60
C ILE A 93 32.01 11.27 3.24
N ASN A 94 31.10 11.67 4.09
CA ASN A 94 29.65 11.59 3.81
C ASN A 94 29.18 12.66 2.80
N ASP A 95 29.78 13.85 2.83
CA ASP A 95 29.44 14.93 1.89
C ASP A 95 30.08 14.71 0.51
N ALA A 96 31.25 14.04 0.45
CA ALA A 96 31.91 13.69 -0.80
C ALA A 96 31.15 12.62 -1.60
N ARG A 97 30.48 11.67 -0.93
CA ARG A 97 29.59 10.69 -1.58
C ARG A 97 28.34 11.35 -2.17
N LEU A 98 27.79 12.34 -1.48
CA LEU A 98 26.66 13.13 -1.99
C LEU A 98 27.07 13.95 -3.23
N CYS A 99 28.24 14.59 -3.19
CA CYS A 99 28.79 15.33 -4.35
C CYS A 99 29.12 14.41 -5.52
N SER A 100 29.67 13.22 -5.29
CA SER A 100 29.94 12.23 -6.31
C SER A 100 28.64 11.69 -6.96
N ALA A 101 27.61 11.44 -6.15
CA ALA A 101 26.29 11.04 -6.66
C ALA A 101 25.63 12.14 -7.50
N ILE A 102 25.77 13.41 -7.10
CA ILE A 102 25.25 14.56 -7.85
C ILE A 102 26.02 14.74 -9.18
N VAL A 103 27.35 14.62 -9.17
CA VAL A 103 28.17 14.72 -10.38
C VAL A 103 27.90 13.59 -11.35
N ASN A 104 27.75 12.35 -10.88
CA ASN A 104 27.36 11.22 -11.73
C ASN A 104 25.95 11.37 -12.31
N ARG A 105 25.02 11.91 -11.56
CA ARG A 105 23.68 12.25 -12.06
C ARG A 105 23.70 13.36 -13.11
N MET A 106 24.57 14.35 -12.96
CA MET A 106 24.73 15.43 -13.93
C MET A 106 25.40 14.96 -15.23
N ASN A 107 26.37 14.05 -15.15
CA ASN A 107 27.01 13.45 -16.33
C ASN A 107 26.03 12.54 -17.11
N GLN A 108 25.10 11.87 -16.46
CA GLN A 108 24.03 11.11 -17.12
C GLN A 108 22.98 12.03 -17.79
N CYS A 109 22.75 13.24 -17.27
CA CYS A 109 21.85 14.22 -17.90
C CYS A 109 22.47 14.94 -19.12
N SER A 110 23.80 15.01 -19.22
CA SER A 110 24.48 15.75 -20.31
C SER A 110 24.61 14.99 -21.66
N TYR A 111 24.30 13.69 -21.67
CA TYR A 111 24.31 12.86 -22.89
C TYR A 111 22.88 12.58 -23.42
N LYS A 112 22.01 13.56 -23.43
CA LYS A 112 20.84 13.50 -24.31
C LYS A 112 21.20 14.12 -25.63
N SER A 113 21.57 13.27 -26.61
CA SER A 113 21.68 13.55 -28.01
C SER A 113 20.49 14.38 -28.50
N THR A 114 20.79 15.48 -29.19
CA THR A 114 19.82 16.31 -29.93
C THR A 114 19.45 15.68 -31.28
N ALA A 115 19.59 14.38 -31.46
CA ALA A 115 19.00 13.68 -32.59
C ALA A 115 17.45 13.68 -32.46
N PRO A 116 16.70 13.90 -33.54
CA PRO A 116 15.25 13.73 -33.49
C PRO A 116 14.96 12.33 -33.03
N PRO A 117 13.90 12.14 -32.16
CA PRO A 117 13.58 10.82 -31.67
C PRO A 117 13.35 9.90 -32.87
N ALA A 118 14.12 8.82 -32.93
CA ALA A 118 13.84 7.73 -33.85
C ALA A 118 12.38 7.32 -33.68
N PRO A 119 11.67 6.92 -34.73
CA PRO A 119 10.27 6.51 -34.61
C PRO A 119 10.19 5.47 -33.48
N THR A 120 9.40 5.76 -32.47
CA THR A 120 9.18 4.92 -31.28
C THR A 120 8.70 3.56 -31.75
N GLN A 121 9.62 2.60 -31.87
CA GLN A 121 9.22 1.22 -32.10
C GLN A 121 8.36 0.81 -30.91
N THR A 122 7.13 0.42 -31.19
CA THR A 122 6.23 -0.15 -30.16
C THR A 122 7.00 -1.31 -29.49
N PRO A 123 7.04 -1.36 -28.15
CA PRO A 123 7.77 -2.42 -27.48
C PRO A 123 7.22 -3.78 -27.90
N PRO A 124 8.07 -4.81 -28.05
CA PRO A 124 7.64 -6.11 -28.53
C PRO A 124 6.58 -6.69 -27.61
N ARG A 125 5.47 -7.20 -28.20
CA ARG A 125 4.40 -7.87 -27.52
C ARG A 125 4.20 -9.26 -28.10
N ASP A 126 4.15 -10.27 -27.23
CA ASP A 126 3.82 -11.62 -27.64
C ASP A 126 2.27 -11.80 -27.64
N PRO A 127 1.71 -12.58 -28.56
CA PRO A 127 0.27 -12.90 -28.53
C PRO A 127 -0.07 -13.66 -27.26
N LEU A 128 -1.18 -13.29 -26.59
CA LEU A 128 -1.63 -13.97 -25.39
C LEU A 128 -2.42 -15.24 -25.73
N ASP A 129 -1.87 -16.38 -25.31
CA ASP A 129 -2.59 -17.64 -25.29
C ASP A 129 -3.37 -17.79 -23.98
N LEU A 130 -4.70 -17.75 -24.06
CA LEU A 130 -5.60 -17.87 -22.90
C LEU A 130 -5.66 -19.30 -22.34
N SER A 131 -5.07 -20.30 -22.99
CA SER A 131 -4.92 -21.64 -22.41
C SER A 131 -3.89 -21.67 -21.27
N PHE A 132 -2.95 -20.71 -21.26
CA PHE A 132 -1.83 -20.64 -20.34
C PHE A 132 -1.00 -21.95 -20.26
N ASP A 133 -0.91 -22.69 -21.36
CA ASP A 133 -0.20 -23.98 -21.42
C ASP A 133 1.21 -23.88 -22.04
N CYS A 134 1.64 -22.70 -22.46
CA CYS A 134 2.94 -22.47 -23.07
C CYS A 134 4.06 -22.38 -21.99
N ASN A 135 4.82 -23.45 -21.79
CA ASN A 135 5.93 -23.48 -20.83
C ASN A 135 7.06 -22.51 -21.18
N ILE A 136 7.30 -22.22 -22.45
CA ILE A 136 8.36 -21.29 -22.88
C ILE A 136 8.01 -19.86 -22.47
N ALA A 137 6.81 -19.39 -22.79
CA ALA A 137 6.35 -18.05 -22.39
C ALA A 137 6.29 -17.90 -20.87
N ALA A 138 5.82 -18.94 -20.16
CA ALA A 138 5.71 -18.97 -18.71
C ALA A 138 7.05 -18.78 -17.99
N PHE A 139 8.12 -19.41 -18.50
CA PHE A 139 9.40 -19.51 -17.78
C PHE A 139 10.58 -18.85 -18.50
N LYS A 140 10.34 -18.03 -19.50
CA LYS A 140 11.35 -17.23 -20.21
C LYS A 140 12.20 -16.36 -19.27
N SER A 141 11.62 -15.93 -18.14
CA SER A 141 12.27 -15.12 -17.10
C SER A 141 13.10 -15.91 -16.08
N LYS A 142 13.11 -17.25 -16.13
CA LYS A 142 13.75 -18.12 -15.12
C LYS A 142 15.04 -18.73 -15.65
N THR A 143 16.05 -18.87 -14.78
CA THR A 143 17.22 -19.71 -15.03
C THR A 143 16.88 -21.19 -14.87
N PHE A 144 17.79 -22.10 -15.29
CA PHE A 144 17.63 -23.52 -15.03
C PHE A 144 17.59 -23.84 -13.52
N GLY A 145 18.44 -23.18 -12.73
CA GLY A 145 18.46 -23.31 -11.27
C GLY A 145 17.17 -22.82 -10.59
N ASP A 146 16.56 -21.75 -11.11
CA ASP A 146 15.27 -21.26 -10.60
C ASP A 146 14.15 -22.28 -10.86
N LEU A 147 14.15 -22.93 -12.02
CA LEU A 147 13.18 -23.98 -12.35
C LEU A 147 13.36 -25.22 -11.48
N LEU A 148 14.62 -25.62 -11.24
CA LEU A 148 14.93 -26.76 -10.38
C LEU A 148 14.45 -26.51 -8.93
N ARG A 149 14.73 -25.30 -8.42
CA ARG A 149 14.23 -24.86 -7.12
C ARG A 149 12.69 -24.87 -7.06
N ALA A 150 12.02 -24.31 -8.06
CA ALA A 150 10.56 -24.29 -8.14
C ALA A 150 9.98 -25.71 -8.13
N TYR A 151 10.54 -26.62 -8.93
CA TYR A 151 10.12 -28.01 -8.97
C TYR A 151 10.26 -28.70 -7.61
N PHE A 152 11.40 -28.50 -6.94
CA PHE A 152 11.68 -29.05 -5.61
C PHE A 152 10.69 -28.53 -4.56
N VAL A 153 10.46 -27.20 -4.53
CA VAL A 153 9.51 -26.56 -3.60
C VAL A 153 8.10 -27.09 -3.83
N PHE A 154 7.61 -27.13 -5.07
CA PHE A 154 6.29 -27.67 -5.38
C PHE A 154 6.17 -29.18 -5.07
N GLN A 155 7.27 -29.92 -5.20
CA GLN A 155 7.28 -31.35 -4.83
C GLN A 155 7.08 -31.51 -3.32
N ILE A 156 7.78 -30.73 -2.49
CA ILE A 156 7.63 -30.77 -1.02
C ILE A 156 6.22 -30.31 -0.61
N CYS A 157 5.70 -29.22 -1.20
CA CYS A 157 4.34 -28.74 -0.94
C CYS A 157 3.24 -29.74 -1.35
N SER A 158 3.58 -30.77 -2.13
CA SER A 158 2.62 -31.82 -2.49
C SER A 158 2.45 -32.90 -1.40
N PHE A 159 3.31 -32.92 -0.38
CA PHE A 159 3.20 -33.81 0.76
C PHE A 159 2.44 -33.14 1.92
N GLU A 160 1.21 -33.59 2.14
CA GLU A 160 0.29 -32.99 3.11
C GLU A 160 0.85 -32.95 4.53
N VAL A 161 1.43 -34.08 4.98
CA VAL A 161 2.02 -34.21 6.32
C VAL A 161 3.15 -33.19 6.57
N LEU A 162 3.97 -32.89 5.53
CA LEU A 162 5.04 -31.90 5.65
C LEU A 162 4.48 -30.47 5.73
N VAL A 163 3.39 -30.20 5.01
CA VAL A 163 2.74 -28.89 5.01
C VAL A 163 2.02 -28.62 6.33
N GLU A 164 1.33 -29.63 6.88
CA GLU A 164 0.63 -29.49 8.16
C GLU A 164 1.59 -29.26 9.34
N ASN A 165 2.74 -29.91 9.32
CA ASN A 165 3.73 -29.82 10.38
C ASN A 165 4.90 -28.88 10.03
N ASN A 166 4.72 -27.96 9.07
CA ASN A 166 5.83 -27.18 8.53
C ASN A 166 6.59 -26.38 9.59
N MET A 167 5.90 -25.71 10.54
CA MET A 167 6.56 -24.95 11.62
C MET A 167 7.36 -25.86 12.54
N LYS A 168 6.79 -27.00 12.98
CA LYS A 168 7.51 -27.98 13.81
C LYS A 168 8.75 -28.50 13.09
N LEU A 169 8.61 -28.78 11.78
CA LEU A 169 9.70 -29.25 10.94
C LEU A 169 10.80 -28.20 10.79
N MET A 170 10.44 -26.94 10.55
CA MET A 170 11.39 -25.83 10.45
C MET A 170 12.17 -25.63 11.77
N ASN A 171 11.47 -25.66 12.91
CA ASN A 171 12.11 -25.56 14.23
C ASN A 171 13.04 -26.74 14.52
N LEU A 172 12.64 -27.98 14.17
CA LEU A 172 13.50 -29.16 14.27
C LEU A 172 14.74 -29.02 13.38
N MET A 173 14.56 -28.61 12.14
CA MET A 173 15.68 -28.41 11.20
C MET A 173 16.64 -27.32 11.72
N LYS A 174 16.12 -26.23 12.28
CA LYS A 174 16.93 -25.16 12.90
C LYS A 174 17.74 -25.69 14.09
N ALA A 175 17.13 -26.55 14.93
CA ALA A 175 17.81 -27.16 16.08
C ALA A 175 18.91 -28.15 15.65
N VAL A 176 18.66 -28.96 14.61
CA VAL A 176 19.61 -29.99 14.15
C VAL A 176 20.76 -29.41 13.32
N MET A 177 20.45 -28.50 12.38
CA MET A 177 21.43 -27.94 11.44
C MET A 177 22.15 -26.70 11.98
N GLY A 178 21.61 -26.07 13.00
CA GLY A 178 22.03 -24.75 13.47
C GLY A 178 21.55 -23.62 12.52
N GLU A 179 21.52 -22.42 13.06
CA GLU A 179 20.92 -21.26 12.40
C GLU A 179 21.54 -20.92 11.04
N ARG A 180 22.87 -21.00 10.92
CA ARG A 180 23.58 -20.62 9.68
C ARG A 180 23.26 -21.56 8.51
N LEU A 181 23.31 -22.88 8.75
CA LEU A 181 23.01 -23.87 7.70
C LEU A 181 21.52 -23.87 7.37
N PHE A 182 20.64 -23.73 8.36
CA PHE A 182 19.22 -23.60 8.17
C PHE A 182 18.88 -22.37 7.28
N THR A 183 19.45 -21.22 7.60
CA THR A 183 19.27 -19.99 6.80
C THR A 183 19.74 -20.17 5.35
N LEU A 184 20.90 -20.80 5.15
CA LEU A 184 21.41 -21.11 3.80
C LEU A 184 20.48 -22.06 3.05
N PHE A 185 19.99 -23.11 3.70
CA PHE A 185 19.04 -24.06 3.14
C PHE A 185 17.74 -23.35 2.71
N MET A 186 17.15 -22.53 3.60
CA MET A 186 15.95 -21.75 3.29
C MET A 186 16.18 -20.80 2.11
N LYS A 187 17.30 -20.06 2.06
CA LYS A 187 17.65 -19.18 0.93
C LYS A 187 17.76 -19.92 -0.40
N LYS A 188 18.20 -21.16 -0.39
CA LYS A 188 18.31 -21.99 -1.62
C LYS A 188 17.01 -22.69 -2.01
N THR A 189 16.03 -22.77 -1.11
CA THR A 189 14.77 -23.48 -1.29
C THR A 189 13.55 -22.53 -1.18
N PHE A 190 12.78 -22.66 -0.12
CA PHE A 190 11.50 -21.94 0.07
C PHE A 190 11.65 -20.42 0.06
N TYR A 191 12.57 -19.89 0.85
CA TYR A 191 12.79 -18.44 0.91
C TYR A 191 13.16 -17.90 -0.49
N GLY A 192 14.16 -18.47 -1.14
CA GLY A 192 14.58 -18.00 -2.47
C GLY A 192 13.53 -18.22 -3.58
N HIS A 193 12.46 -18.99 -3.33
CA HIS A 193 11.36 -19.16 -4.26
C HIS A 193 10.23 -18.14 -4.07
N PHE A 194 9.86 -17.84 -2.83
CA PHE A 194 8.71 -16.99 -2.49
C PHE A 194 9.07 -15.58 -2.05
N VAL A 195 10.33 -15.31 -1.71
CA VAL A 195 10.80 -14.03 -1.14
C VAL A 195 11.89 -13.44 -2.03
N ALA A 196 11.84 -12.14 -2.26
CA ALA A 196 12.75 -11.48 -3.19
C ALA A 196 14.15 -11.22 -2.60
N GLY A 197 14.25 -10.99 -1.30
CA GLY A 197 15.50 -10.68 -0.61
C GLY A 197 15.26 -10.23 0.82
N GLU A 198 16.35 -10.06 1.58
CA GLU A 198 16.30 -9.69 3.00
C GLU A 198 16.17 -8.18 3.21
N ASP A 199 16.65 -7.39 2.26
CA ASP A 199 16.75 -5.95 2.33
C ASP A 199 16.52 -5.29 0.96
N ARG A 200 16.49 -3.94 0.97
CA ARG A 200 16.26 -3.11 -0.22
C ARG A 200 17.24 -3.42 -1.36
N GLU A 201 18.50 -3.65 -1.05
CA GLU A 201 19.55 -3.84 -2.07
C GLU A 201 19.41 -5.22 -2.74
N ARG A 202 19.07 -6.25 -1.97
CA ARG A 202 18.95 -7.63 -2.44
C ARG A 202 17.70 -7.88 -3.27
N ILE A 203 16.65 -7.06 -3.16
CA ILE A 203 15.45 -7.20 -3.99
C ILE A 203 15.63 -6.64 -5.39
N VAL A 204 16.50 -5.63 -5.61
CA VAL A 204 16.68 -4.93 -6.89
C VAL A 204 16.86 -5.87 -8.09
N PRO A 205 17.75 -6.91 -8.05
CA PRO A 205 17.90 -7.81 -9.19
C PRO A 205 16.62 -8.57 -9.56
N THR A 206 15.76 -8.85 -8.57
CA THR A 206 14.46 -9.49 -8.80
C THR A 206 13.49 -8.51 -9.45
N LEU A 207 13.44 -7.25 -8.99
CA LEU A 207 12.59 -6.20 -9.55
C LEU A 207 12.96 -5.92 -11.01
N ASP A 208 14.26 -5.78 -11.31
CA ASP A 208 14.74 -5.52 -12.67
C ASP A 208 14.43 -6.68 -13.61
N ARG A 209 14.59 -7.92 -13.13
CA ARG A 209 14.22 -9.09 -13.91
C ARG A 209 12.74 -9.12 -14.25
N LEU A 210 11.86 -8.80 -13.29
CA LEU A 210 10.42 -8.74 -13.53
C LEU A 210 10.09 -7.67 -14.59
N ARG A 211 10.66 -6.46 -14.45
CA ARG A 211 10.45 -5.36 -15.39
C ARG A 211 10.85 -5.71 -16.81
N GLN A 212 12.00 -6.41 -17.01
CA GLN A 212 12.45 -6.86 -18.31
C GLN A 212 11.46 -7.80 -19.03
N PHE A 213 10.56 -8.44 -18.28
CA PHE A 213 9.53 -9.34 -18.82
C PHE A 213 8.11 -8.76 -18.75
N GLY A 214 7.98 -7.42 -18.64
CA GLY A 214 6.70 -6.72 -18.67
C GLY A 214 5.91 -6.81 -17.36
N VAL A 215 6.52 -7.26 -16.25
CA VAL A 215 5.87 -7.45 -14.97
C VAL A 215 6.35 -6.39 -13.97
N LYS A 216 5.41 -5.83 -13.21
CA LYS A 216 5.66 -4.79 -12.19
C LYS A 216 5.64 -5.36 -10.78
N PRO A 217 6.35 -4.75 -9.83
CA PRO A 217 6.34 -5.16 -8.43
C PRO A 217 5.18 -4.54 -7.64
N ILE A 218 4.64 -5.31 -6.69
CA ILE A 218 3.93 -4.82 -5.51
C ILE A 218 4.81 -5.22 -4.32
N LEU A 219 5.43 -4.28 -3.64
CA LEU A 219 6.27 -4.58 -2.48
C LEU A 219 5.44 -4.72 -1.21
N ASP A 220 5.76 -5.76 -0.42
CA ASP A 220 5.23 -6.00 0.91
C ASP A 220 6.37 -6.35 1.87
N TYR A 221 6.53 -5.57 2.92
CA TYR A 221 7.42 -5.94 4.01
C TYR A 221 6.73 -6.99 4.87
N SER A 222 7.17 -8.24 4.73
CA SER A 222 6.52 -9.42 5.31
C SER A 222 7.32 -9.99 6.49
N ALA A 223 8.08 -9.18 7.19
CA ALA A 223 8.71 -9.58 8.45
C ALA A 223 7.63 -9.72 9.53
N GLU A 224 7.55 -10.91 10.11
CA GLU A 224 6.63 -11.29 11.18
C GLU A 224 7.45 -11.76 12.39
N GLU A 225 6.97 -11.50 13.60
CA GLU A 225 7.66 -12.02 14.78
C GLU A 225 7.44 -13.53 14.90
N ASP A 226 8.55 -14.27 15.13
CA ASP A 226 8.50 -15.72 15.40
C ASP A 226 8.21 -15.92 16.90
N ILE A 227 6.92 -15.84 17.25
CA ILE A 227 6.44 -16.05 18.62
C ILE A 227 5.59 -17.31 18.67
N SER A 228 5.48 -17.93 19.85
CA SER A 228 4.62 -19.10 20.04
C SER A 228 3.16 -18.73 19.80
N GLN A 229 2.33 -19.73 19.51
CA GLN A 229 0.91 -19.50 19.28
C GLN A 229 0.22 -18.95 20.54
N GLU A 230 0.62 -19.46 21.71
CA GLU A 230 0.09 -19.00 23.00
C GLU A 230 0.48 -17.54 23.26
N GLU A 231 1.73 -17.17 23.02
CA GLU A 231 2.21 -15.81 23.17
C GLU A 231 1.56 -14.85 22.13
N ALA A 232 1.33 -15.33 20.91
CA ALA A 232 0.61 -14.57 19.88
C ALA A 232 -0.84 -14.28 20.30
N GLU A 233 -1.54 -15.30 20.85
CA GLU A 233 -2.91 -15.15 21.36
C GLU A 233 -2.96 -14.20 22.55
N GLU A 234 -2.02 -14.31 23.50
CA GLU A 234 -1.95 -13.41 24.65
C GLU A 234 -1.68 -11.95 24.24
N ARG A 235 -0.71 -11.72 23.35
CA ARG A 235 -0.43 -10.39 22.81
C ARG A 235 -1.60 -9.82 22.01
N GLU A 236 -2.32 -10.65 21.25
CA GLU A 236 -3.52 -10.21 20.55
C GLU A 236 -4.63 -9.79 21.52
N VAL A 237 -4.90 -10.60 22.52
CA VAL A 237 -5.87 -10.27 23.56
C VAL A 237 -5.49 -8.97 24.27
N SER A 238 -4.24 -8.85 24.74
CA SER A 238 -3.77 -7.66 25.45
C SER A 238 -3.80 -6.39 24.59
N SER A 239 -3.47 -6.52 23.29
CA SER A 239 -3.52 -5.39 22.33
C SER A 239 -4.94 -5.01 21.93
N SER A 240 -5.92 -5.87 22.19
CA SER A 240 -7.32 -5.69 21.80
C SER A 240 -8.22 -5.24 22.95
N VAL A 241 -7.70 -5.14 24.17
CA VAL A 241 -8.43 -4.65 25.36
C VAL A 241 -8.11 -3.19 25.62
N SER A 242 -9.14 -2.36 25.86
CA SER A 242 -8.94 -0.96 26.24
C SER A 242 -8.37 -0.85 27.65
N SER A 243 -7.47 0.12 27.85
CA SER A 243 -6.94 0.46 29.18
C SER A 243 -7.95 1.14 30.10
N ALA A 244 -9.11 1.57 29.55
CA ALA A 244 -10.15 2.23 30.34
C ALA A 244 -10.87 1.30 31.34
N GLY A 245 -10.79 -0.02 31.14
CA GLY A 245 -11.52 -0.99 31.97
C GLY A 245 -13.05 -0.82 31.90
N ASP A 246 -13.82 -1.81 32.42
CA ASP A 246 -15.27 -1.70 32.52
C ASP A 246 -15.78 -0.71 33.61
N LYS A 247 -14.83 -0.08 34.33
CA LYS A 247 -15.11 0.83 35.46
C LYS A 247 -14.86 2.29 35.11
N SER A 248 -15.51 2.83 34.09
CA SER A 248 -15.59 4.28 33.95
C SER A 248 -16.75 4.84 34.78
N GLU A 249 -16.50 5.05 36.05
CA GLU A 249 -17.34 5.89 36.89
C GLU A 249 -17.25 7.34 36.42
N GLY A 250 -18.24 7.81 35.75
CA GLY A 250 -18.38 9.22 35.38
C GLY A 250 -19.48 9.40 34.37
N ALA A 251 -20.55 10.10 34.77
CA ALA A 251 -21.78 10.51 34.05
C ALA A 251 -21.99 9.73 32.74
N ALA A 252 -22.24 8.47 32.86
CA ALA A 252 -22.28 7.55 31.74
C ALA A 252 -23.52 7.81 30.91
N LEU A 253 -23.36 8.37 29.74
CA LEU A 253 -24.35 8.18 28.70
C LEU A 253 -24.51 6.65 28.51
N PRO A 254 -25.77 6.13 28.48
CA PRO A 254 -25.97 4.70 28.26
C PRO A 254 -25.28 4.26 26.96
N GLN A 255 -24.57 3.14 27.03
CA GLN A 255 -23.93 2.55 25.86
C GLN A 255 -24.92 1.74 25.04
N TYR A 256 -24.74 1.75 23.72
CA TYR A 256 -25.46 0.85 22.83
C TYR A 256 -24.94 -0.58 23.03
N GLN A 257 -25.82 -1.59 22.90
CA GLN A 257 -25.39 -2.99 23.06
C GLN A 257 -24.44 -3.39 21.96
N VAL A 258 -23.30 -4.00 22.33
CA VAL A 258 -22.28 -4.51 21.43
C VAL A 258 -22.88 -5.54 20.47
N ASN A 259 -22.59 -5.43 19.19
CA ASN A 259 -22.97 -6.46 18.22
C ASN A 259 -22.22 -7.76 18.54
N LYS A 260 -22.94 -8.91 18.55
CA LYS A 260 -22.36 -10.23 18.85
C LYS A 260 -21.15 -10.58 17.99
N SER A 261 -21.11 -10.15 16.72
CA SER A 261 -19.98 -10.39 15.82
C SER A 261 -18.67 -9.68 16.22
N PHE A 262 -18.77 -8.67 17.11
CA PHE A 262 -17.62 -7.95 17.67
C PHE A 262 -17.42 -8.20 19.17
N ALA A 263 -18.28 -9.05 19.77
CA ALA A 263 -18.21 -9.36 21.19
C ALA A 263 -16.90 -10.08 21.54
N ASP A 264 -16.58 -9.97 22.78
CA ASP A 264 -15.46 -10.43 23.58
C ASP A 264 -14.35 -11.22 22.87
N ARG A 265 -13.16 -10.64 22.82
CA ARG A 265 -11.97 -11.19 22.19
C ARG A 265 -11.10 -12.03 23.07
N ARG A 266 -11.50 -12.28 24.28
CA ARG A 266 -10.85 -13.20 25.20
C ARG A 266 -11.00 -14.66 24.74
N TYR A 267 -11.76 -14.93 23.67
CA TYR A 267 -11.87 -16.25 23.06
C TYR A 267 -10.62 -16.55 22.21
N LYS A 268 -10.07 -17.72 22.43
CA LYS A 268 -8.94 -18.29 21.71
C LYS A 268 -9.28 -18.50 20.23
N VAL A 269 -9.00 -17.51 19.41
CA VAL A 269 -9.01 -17.64 17.95
C VAL A 269 -7.58 -17.57 17.48
N GLN A 270 -7.14 -18.54 16.67
CA GLN A 270 -5.81 -18.53 16.08
C GLN A 270 -5.58 -17.23 15.32
N SER A 271 -4.56 -16.49 15.72
CA SER A 271 -4.20 -15.25 15.05
C SER A 271 -3.37 -15.55 13.81
N ALA A 272 -3.79 -15.01 12.66
CA ALA A 272 -3.03 -15.04 11.42
C ALA A 272 -2.43 -13.66 11.12
N ARG A 273 -1.97 -12.95 12.14
CA ARG A 273 -1.47 -11.60 11.97
C ARG A 273 -0.04 -11.57 11.52
N THR A 274 0.24 -10.60 10.66
CA THR A 274 1.58 -10.25 10.21
C THR A 274 2.29 -9.34 11.21
N TYR A 275 1.54 -8.47 11.90
CA TYR A 275 2.10 -7.49 12.84
C TYR A 275 1.38 -7.56 14.18
N PHE A 276 2.15 -7.63 15.26
CA PHE A 276 1.66 -7.49 16.62
C PHE A 276 2.00 -6.09 17.14
N TYR A 277 1.03 -5.48 17.81
CA TYR A 277 1.27 -4.21 18.46
C TYR A 277 2.13 -4.43 19.72
N LEU A 278 3.31 -3.85 19.73
CA LEU A 278 4.18 -3.80 20.92
C LEU A 278 4.07 -2.44 21.62
N ASN A 279 4.29 -1.38 20.85
CA ASN A 279 4.24 0.00 21.33
C ASN A 279 4.22 0.99 20.14
N GLU A 280 4.02 2.27 20.44
CA GLU A 280 4.01 3.34 19.43
C GLU A 280 5.35 3.47 18.69
N ALA A 281 6.49 3.23 19.36
CA ALA A 281 7.81 3.28 18.73
C ALA A 281 7.97 2.22 17.63
N THR A 282 7.39 1.02 17.81
CA THR A 282 7.35 -0.02 16.77
C THR A 282 6.51 0.44 15.57
N CYS A 283 5.39 1.12 15.81
CA CYS A 283 4.56 1.68 14.73
C CYS A 283 5.30 2.77 13.95
N GLU A 284 6.11 3.61 14.60
CA GLU A 284 6.98 4.58 13.91
C GLU A 284 8.05 3.88 13.06
N LYS A 285 8.71 2.86 13.60
CA LYS A 285 9.66 2.03 12.85
C LYS A 285 9.03 1.39 11.61
N ASN A 286 7.81 0.87 11.74
CA ASN A 286 7.06 0.30 10.60
C ASN A 286 6.74 1.37 9.56
N THR A 287 6.41 2.60 9.99
CA THR A 287 6.20 3.73 9.09
C THR A 287 7.45 4.04 8.26
N GLU A 288 8.64 4.08 8.90
CA GLU A 288 9.91 4.26 8.18
C GLU A 288 10.17 3.14 7.18
N ILE A 289 9.85 1.90 7.54
CA ILE A 289 10.00 0.75 6.63
C ILE A 289 9.11 0.94 5.41
N PHE A 290 7.84 1.34 5.58
CA PHE A 290 6.93 1.60 4.46
C PHE A 290 7.42 2.77 3.58
N LEU A 291 7.97 3.84 4.16
CA LEU A 291 8.57 4.93 3.39
C LEU A 291 9.76 4.44 2.54
N ARG A 292 10.63 3.61 3.10
CA ARG A 292 11.74 2.97 2.35
C ARG A 292 11.24 2.02 1.25
N CYS A 293 10.10 1.35 1.48
CA CYS A 293 9.45 0.55 0.44
C CYS A 293 9.00 1.42 -0.74
N LEU A 294 8.38 2.57 -0.47
CA LEU A 294 7.97 3.52 -1.51
C LEU A 294 9.15 3.96 -2.37
N GLU A 295 10.27 4.34 -1.74
CA GLU A 295 11.50 4.70 -2.47
C GLU A 295 12.01 3.56 -3.35
N SER A 296 11.93 2.30 -2.89
CA SER A 296 12.39 1.13 -3.64
C SER A 296 11.51 0.83 -4.86
N VAL A 297 10.21 1.08 -4.74
CA VAL A 297 9.23 0.87 -5.83
C VAL A 297 9.25 2.01 -6.82
N ALA A 298 9.42 3.26 -6.36
CA ALA A 298 9.52 4.44 -7.21
C ALA A 298 10.72 4.35 -8.16
N GLY A 299 11.84 3.78 -7.69
CA GLY A 299 13.06 3.56 -8.47
C GLY A 299 13.79 4.84 -8.88
N GLU A 300 15.09 4.77 -9.10
CA GLU A 300 15.86 5.85 -9.70
C GLU A 300 15.62 5.86 -11.22
N GLY A 301 15.06 6.96 -11.72
CA GLY A 301 14.83 7.14 -13.16
C GLY A 301 13.54 6.50 -13.68
N ALA A 302 12.52 6.41 -12.84
CA ALA A 302 11.22 5.84 -13.19
C ALA A 302 10.50 6.62 -14.32
N THR A 303 10.87 6.31 -15.54
CA THR A 303 10.01 6.51 -16.72
C THR A 303 8.70 5.70 -16.60
N PHE A 304 8.53 4.94 -15.52
CA PHE A 304 7.52 3.91 -15.37
C PHE A 304 6.74 4.07 -14.06
N GLY A 305 6.28 5.26 -13.69
CA GLY A 305 5.49 5.59 -12.50
C GLY A 305 4.29 4.67 -12.22
N THR A 306 4.52 3.40 -11.94
CA THR A 306 3.49 2.36 -11.81
C THR A 306 3.82 1.35 -10.72
N GLY A 307 4.77 1.68 -9.84
CA GLY A 307 5.06 0.88 -8.66
C GLY A 307 3.87 0.88 -7.70
N ILE A 308 3.74 -0.21 -6.96
CA ILE A 308 2.69 -0.38 -5.95
C ILE A 308 3.34 -0.85 -4.66
N MET A 309 2.87 -0.32 -3.54
CA MET A 309 3.20 -0.80 -2.20
C MET A 309 1.93 -1.27 -1.49
N ALA A 310 2.03 -2.41 -0.81
CA ALA A 310 0.99 -2.89 0.10
C ALA A 310 1.25 -2.40 1.52
N ILE A 311 0.20 -2.01 2.24
CA ILE A 311 0.25 -1.64 3.66
C ILE A 311 -0.80 -2.39 4.46
N LYS A 312 -0.47 -2.70 5.71
CA LYS A 312 -1.41 -3.23 6.70
C LYS A 312 -1.64 -2.18 7.79
N VAL A 313 -2.89 -1.83 8.03
CA VAL A 313 -3.23 -0.75 8.99
C VAL A 313 -2.83 -1.14 10.41
N THR A 314 -2.94 -2.43 10.76
CA THR A 314 -2.51 -2.95 12.08
C THR A 314 -1.01 -2.82 12.35
N ALA A 315 -0.19 -2.58 11.33
CA ALA A 315 1.24 -2.28 11.51
C ALA A 315 1.50 -0.85 12.01
N LEU A 316 0.53 0.05 11.86
CA LEU A 316 0.68 1.49 12.10
C LEU A 316 0.00 1.99 13.38
N GLY A 317 -0.74 1.14 14.08
CA GLY A 317 -1.42 1.51 15.31
C GLY A 317 -1.99 0.33 16.07
N ARG A 318 -2.50 0.61 17.26
CA ARG A 318 -3.06 -0.41 18.14
C ARG A 318 -4.36 -1.00 17.55
N PRO A 319 -4.46 -2.31 17.36
CA PRO A 319 -5.61 -2.97 16.73
C PRO A 319 -6.95 -2.75 17.45
N GLN A 320 -6.91 -2.58 18.77
CA GLN A 320 -8.10 -2.25 19.57
C GLN A 320 -8.86 -1.03 19.05
N LEU A 321 -8.12 0.01 18.57
CA LEU A 321 -8.72 1.24 18.03
C LEU A 321 -9.50 0.97 16.74
N LEU A 322 -8.96 0.11 15.87
CA LEU A 322 -9.66 -0.35 14.66
C LEU A 322 -10.91 -1.17 15.01
N LEU A 323 -10.82 -1.96 16.06
CA LEU A 323 -11.95 -2.74 16.53
C LEU A 323 -13.10 -1.84 17.00
N GLN A 324 -12.78 -0.86 17.86
CA GLN A 324 -13.78 0.06 18.38
C GLN A 324 -14.40 0.90 17.25
N LEU A 325 -13.60 1.35 16.29
CA LEU A 325 -14.13 2.04 15.11
C LEU A 325 -14.99 1.13 14.23
N SER A 326 -14.63 -0.15 14.07
CA SER A 326 -15.45 -1.13 13.35
C SER A 326 -16.81 -1.31 14.03
N GLU A 327 -16.84 -1.38 15.35
CA GLU A 327 -18.07 -1.47 16.13
C GLU A 327 -18.95 -0.24 15.91
N VAL A 328 -18.39 0.96 15.98
CA VAL A 328 -19.10 2.21 15.67
C VAL A 328 -19.75 2.18 14.30
N ILE A 329 -19.00 1.76 13.27
CA ILE A 329 -19.50 1.69 11.90
C ILE A 329 -20.67 0.72 11.78
N MET A 330 -20.57 -0.45 12.41
CA MET A 330 -21.65 -1.44 12.40
C MET A 330 -22.87 -0.96 13.15
N GLN A 331 -22.69 -0.32 14.30
CA GLN A 331 -23.80 0.26 15.07
C GLN A 331 -24.47 1.42 14.31
N ALA A 332 -23.69 2.28 13.65
CA ALA A 332 -24.22 3.33 12.79
C ALA A 332 -25.05 2.77 11.62
N ARG A 333 -24.56 1.68 11.00
CA ARG A 333 -25.31 0.97 9.93
C ARG A 333 -26.63 0.38 10.47
N ASN A 334 -26.60 -0.26 11.63
CA ASN A 334 -27.80 -0.82 12.26
C ASN A 334 -28.82 0.29 12.59
N TYR A 335 -28.33 1.39 13.17
CA TYR A 335 -29.17 2.54 13.49
C TYR A 335 -29.83 3.13 12.23
N MET A 336 -29.10 3.26 11.13
CA MET A 336 -29.67 3.69 9.85
C MET A 336 -30.69 2.70 9.29
N ASN A 337 -30.45 1.39 9.42
CA ASN A 337 -31.41 0.37 9.00
C ASN A 337 -32.71 0.44 9.82
N ASP A 338 -32.61 0.67 11.14
CA ASP A 338 -33.78 0.85 12.03
C ASP A 338 -34.57 2.11 11.62
N LEU A 339 -33.87 3.23 11.37
CA LEU A 339 -34.45 4.47 10.84
C LEU A 339 -35.18 4.27 9.51
N ALA A 340 -34.67 3.36 8.68
CA ALA A 340 -35.23 3.05 7.37
C ALA A 340 -36.38 2.02 7.39
N GLY A 341 -36.74 1.50 8.58
CA GLY A 341 -37.79 0.50 8.74
C GLY A 341 -37.31 -0.94 8.47
N GLY A 342 -36.03 -1.23 8.61
CA GLY A 342 -35.45 -2.57 8.62
C GLY A 342 -35.35 -3.29 7.27
N LYS A 343 -35.51 -2.60 6.13
CA LYS A 343 -35.42 -3.22 4.80
C LYS A 343 -34.56 -2.38 3.84
N GLY A 344 -33.59 -3.01 3.21
CA GLY A 344 -32.86 -2.47 2.06
C GLY A 344 -31.36 -2.18 2.33
N ASN A 345 -30.66 -1.78 1.27
CA ASN A 345 -29.27 -1.32 1.31
C ASN A 345 -29.23 0.15 1.74
N VAL A 346 -28.20 0.58 2.48
CA VAL A 346 -27.95 1.98 2.86
C VAL A 346 -28.08 2.95 1.67
N LEU A 347 -27.76 2.52 0.46
CA LEU A 347 -27.87 3.30 -0.77
C LEU A 347 -29.32 3.47 -1.28
N THR A 348 -30.24 2.67 -0.80
CA THR A 348 -31.67 2.76 -1.21
C THR A 348 -32.50 3.61 -0.24
N HIS A 349 -31.90 4.04 0.85
CA HIS A 349 -32.59 4.81 1.88
C HIS A 349 -32.51 6.31 1.60
N HIS A 350 -33.35 6.79 0.67
CA HIS A 350 -33.56 8.23 0.48
C HIS A 350 -34.43 8.77 1.62
N LYS A 351 -33.79 9.04 2.76
CA LYS A 351 -34.42 9.71 3.89
C LYS A 351 -34.05 11.19 3.91
N THR A 352 -34.99 12.03 4.28
CA THR A 352 -34.77 13.46 4.50
C THR A 352 -34.59 13.75 6.00
N ILE A 353 -34.11 14.92 6.33
CA ILE A 353 -34.05 15.40 7.73
C ILE A 353 -35.46 15.43 8.32
N ALA A 354 -36.47 15.76 7.51
CA ALA A 354 -37.87 15.75 7.94
C ALA A 354 -38.38 14.32 8.29
N ASP A 355 -37.93 13.29 7.54
CA ASP A 355 -38.23 11.89 7.89
C ASP A 355 -37.61 11.49 9.22
N LEU A 356 -36.40 11.97 9.51
CA LEU A 356 -35.73 11.74 10.79
C LEU A 356 -36.45 12.48 11.94
N GLN A 357 -36.88 13.72 11.73
CA GLN A 357 -37.69 14.45 12.71
C GLN A 357 -38.97 13.71 13.02
N LYS A 358 -39.68 13.19 12.00
CA LYS A 358 -40.86 12.37 12.17
C LYS A 358 -40.60 11.05 12.93
N TYR A 359 -39.44 10.45 12.71
CA TYR A 359 -39.03 9.23 13.41
C TYR A 359 -38.84 9.47 14.92
N PHE A 360 -38.31 10.63 15.32
CA PHE A 360 -38.18 11.00 16.72
C PHE A 360 -39.51 11.45 17.37
N GLY A 361 -40.52 11.77 16.59
CA GLY A 361 -41.83 12.19 17.07
C GLY A 361 -41.73 13.34 18.07
N ASP A 362 -42.39 13.20 19.25
CA ASP A 362 -42.37 14.19 20.32
C ASP A 362 -40.97 14.49 20.90
N LYS A 363 -39.99 13.67 20.63
CA LYS A 363 -38.59 13.86 21.07
C LYS A 363 -37.79 14.71 20.08
N ALA A 364 -38.33 15.00 18.90
CA ALA A 364 -37.64 15.82 17.91
C ALA A 364 -37.29 17.23 18.41
N ASP A 365 -38.07 17.78 19.32
CA ASP A 365 -37.87 19.10 19.93
C ASP A 365 -36.79 19.14 21.04
N ASN A 366 -36.30 17.98 21.45
CA ASN A 366 -35.19 17.89 22.40
C ASN A 366 -33.97 18.61 21.88
N PRO A 367 -33.31 19.54 22.64
CA PRO A 367 -32.13 20.25 22.20
C PRO A 367 -30.99 19.37 21.68
N ASP A 368 -30.77 18.22 22.31
CA ASP A 368 -29.74 17.26 21.87
C ASP A 368 -30.07 16.63 20.52
N VAL A 369 -31.38 16.28 20.31
CA VAL A 369 -31.85 15.74 19.01
C VAL A 369 -31.72 16.81 17.91
N GLN A 370 -32.11 18.03 18.21
CA GLN A 370 -31.97 19.16 17.27
C GLN A 370 -30.50 19.41 16.93
N ALA A 371 -29.58 19.40 17.91
CA ALA A 371 -28.15 19.54 17.67
C ALA A 371 -27.60 18.41 16.80
N PHE A 372 -28.05 17.17 17.04
CA PHE A 372 -27.68 16.02 16.23
C PHE A 372 -28.18 16.17 14.77
N LEU A 373 -29.46 16.51 14.58
CA LEU A 373 -30.06 16.69 13.25
C LEU A 373 -29.38 17.82 12.44
N LYS A 374 -28.96 18.88 13.11
CA LYS A 374 -28.22 19.99 12.49
C LYS A 374 -26.83 19.58 11.98
N ASN A 375 -26.21 18.60 12.62
CA ASN A 375 -24.88 18.07 12.23
C ASN A 375 -24.95 17.02 11.14
N ILE A 376 -26.12 16.49 10.80
CA ILE A 376 -26.32 15.57 9.71
C ILE A 376 -26.12 16.30 8.38
N THR A 377 -25.28 15.75 7.54
CA THR A 377 -25.05 16.25 6.18
C THR A 377 -25.70 15.36 5.15
N SER A 378 -26.05 15.89 4.01
CA SER A 378 -26.50 15.10 2.85
C SER A 378 -25.52 15.25 1.69
N ASP A 379 -25.38 14.18 0.91
CA ASP A 379 -24.63 14.26 -0.34
C ASP A 379 -25.47 14.89 -1.48
N THR A 380 -24.86 15.03 -2.66
CA THR A 380 -25.49 15.65 -3.83
C THR A 380 -26.72 14.89 -4.35
N LYS A 381 -26.90 13.62 -3.95
CA LYS A 381 -28.02 12.76 -4.32
C LYS A 381 -29.01 12.52 -3.15
N GLY A 382 -28.82 13.23 -2.03
CA GLY A 382 -29.74 13.24 -0.88
C GLY A 382 -29.55 12.10 0.13
N ILE A 383 -28.45 11.36 0.11
CA ILE A 383 -28.16 10.39 1.17
C ILE A 383 -27.61 11.11 2.41
N LEU A 384 -28.16 10.77 3.56
CA LEU A 384 -27.76 11.34 4.82
C LEU A 384 -26.51 10.68 5.40
N HIS A 385 -25.58 11.50 5.87
CA HIS A 385 -24.40 11.09 6.60
C HIS A 385 -24.56 11.45 8.07
N LEU A 386 -24.77 10.45 8.93
CA LEU A 386 -24.97 10.64 10.38
C LEU A 386 -23.75 11.25 11.06
N PHE A 387 -22.55 11.02 10.53
CA PHE A 387 -21.29 11.47 11.12
C PHE A 387 -20.38 12.10 10.08
N PRO A 388 -19.55 13.08 10.48
CA PRO A 388 -18.53 13.67 9.62
C PRO A 388 -17.31 12.73 9.47
N TRP A 389 -17.47 11.64 8.69
CA TRP A 389 -16.44 10.64 8.51
C TRP A 389 -15.11 11.21 8.01
N SER A 390 -15.14 12.28 7.20
CA SER A 390 -13.95 12.98 6.74
C SER A 390 -13.09 13.52 7.89
N GLY A 391 -13.68 13.88 9.00
CA GLY A 391 -13.00 14.33 10.21
C GLY A 391 -12.06 13.28 10.82
N ILE A 392 -12.24 11.99 10.53
CA ILE A 392 -11.30 10.94 10.96
C ILE A 392 -9.87 11.22 10.50
N MET A 393 -9.71 11.93 9.36
CA MET A 393 -8.40 12.31 8.83
C MET A 393 -7.79 13.56 9.46
N ASP A 394 -8.49 14.22 10.39
CA ASP A 394 -8.05 15.44 11.04
C ASP A 394 -7.27 15.14 12.33
N GLU A 395 -6.23 15.92 12.59
CA GLU A 395 -5.36 15.75 13.75
C GLU A 395 -6.07 16.00 15.09
N ASN A 396 -7.17 16.77 15.08
CA ASN A 396 -7.94 17.10 16.28
C ASN A 396 -9.20 16.25 16.47
N PHE A 397 -9.36 15.18 15.68
CA PHE A 397 -10.55 14.33 15.77
C PHE A 397 -10.60 13.56 17.09
N ALA A 398 -11.72 13.63 17.78
CA ALA A 398 -11.99 12.91 19.03
C ALA A 398 -13.06 11.85 18.79
N LEU A 399 -12.66 10.57 18.82
CA LEU A 399 -13.53 9.42 18.59
C LEU A 399 -14.70 9.39 19.58
N SER A 400 -14.41 9.54 20.87
CA SER A 400 -15.40 9.41 21.95
C SER A 400 -16.48 10.48 21.92
N GLU A 401 -16.17 11.67 21.43
CA GLU A 401 -17.10 12.79 21.40
C GLU A 401 -17.90 12.86 20.09
N THR A 402 -17.34 12.38 19.00
CA THR A 402 -17.98 12.48 17.68
C THR A 402 -19.10 11.45 17.50
N PHE A 403 -18.92 10.23 18.02
CA PHE A 403 -19.83 9.13 17.76
C PHE A 403 -20.93 9.02 18.84
N ARG A 404 -21.89 9.94 18.76
CA ARG A 404 -23.07 9.97 19.61
C ARG A 404 -24.33 10.01 18.76
N ILE A 405 -25.35 9.26 19.17
CA ILE A 405 -26.67 9.24 18.53
C ILE A 405 -27.78 9.42 19.57
N PRO A 406 -28.90 10.06 19.23
CA PRO A 406 -30.04 10.11 20.13
C PRO A 406 -30.79 8.78 20.19
N ASP A 407 -31.21 8.38 21.37
CA ASP A 407 -32.09 7.27 21.55
C ASP A 407 -33.50 7.64 21.08
N PRO A 408 -34.12 6.87 20.18
CA PRO A 408 -35.44 7.23 19.65
C PRO A 408 -36.54 7.27 20.66
N LYS A 409 -36.41 6.51 21.77
CA LYS A 409 -37.46 6.41 22.82
C LYS A 409 -37.34 7.53 23.84
N THR A 410 -36.12 7.90 24.20
CA THR A 410 -35.90 8.85 25.30
C THR A 410 -35.44 10.24 24.83
N GLY A 411 -34.91 10.36 23.59
CA GLY A 411 -34.29 11.59 23.08
C GLY A 411 -32.91 11.87 23.68
N GLN A 412 -32.42 11.04 24.60
CA GLN A 412 -31.10 11.23 25.22
C GLN A 412 -29.98 10.78 24.31
N MET A 413 -28.88 11.52 24.28
CA MET A 413 -27.69 11.13 23.53
C MET A 413 -27.05 9.89 24.13
N ARG A 414 -26.72 8.93 23.27
CA ARG A 414 -25.96 7.72 23.61
C ARG A 414 -24.64 7.70 22.85
N ARG A 415 -23.56 7.30 23.52
CA ARG A 415 -22.32 6.96 22.85
C ARG A 415 -22.43 5.59 22.19
N ILE A 416 -22.03 5.49 20.91
CA ILE A 416 -21.92 4.22 20.22
C ILE A 416 -20.47 3.68 20.21
N ILE A 417 -19.59 4.33 20.95
CA ILE A 417 -18.21 3.89 21.22
C ILE A 417 -17.97 3.96 22.74
N SER A 418 -17.22 3.01 23.27
CA SER A 418 -16.71 3.08 24.63
C SER A 418 -15.86 4.32 24.81
N ARG A 419 -15.92 4.98 25.96
CA ARG A 419 -15.05 6.13 26.24
C ARG A 419 -13.60 5.71 26.19
N LEU A 420 -12.82 6.38 25.36
CA LEU A 420 -11.39 6.19 25.27
C LEU A 420 -10.67 7.12 26.26
N PRO A 421 -9.65 6.64 26.96
CA PRO A 421 -8.78 7.53 27.71
C PRO A 421 -7.95 8.42 26.75
N PRO A 422 -7.46 9.61 27.20
CA PRO A 422 -6.77 10.57 26.35
C PRO A 422 -5.56 9.98 25.60
N ASN A 423 -4.85 9.02 26.19
CA ASN A 423 -3.72 8.35 25.56
C ASN A 423 -4.15 7.46 24.37
N GLU A 424 -5.30 6.81 24.43
CA GLU A 424 -5.82 5.99 23.32
C GLU A 424 -6.36 6.89 22.21
N GLU A 425 -6.99 8.02 22.53
CA GLU A 425 -7.34 9.04 21.53
C GLU A 425 -6.08 9.57 20.80
N GLU A 426 -5.00 9.79 21.52
CA GLU A 426 -3.72 10.20 20.92
C GLU A 426 -3.12 9.10 20.04
N MET A 427 -3.15 7.83 20.49
CA MET A 427 -2.69 6.69 19.69
C MET A 427 -3.47 6.58 18.37
N PHE A 428 -4.78 6.86 18.39
CA PHE A 428 -5.59 6.89 17.17
C PHE A 428 -5.14 8.01 16.22
N ARG A 429 -4.98 9.22 16.72
CA ARG A 429 -4.46 10.35 15.92
C ARG A 429 -3.09 10.05 15.33
N ASN A 430 -2.19 9.43 16.12
CA ASN A 430 -0.87 8.99 15.65
C ASN A 430 -0.97 7.95 14.54
N MET A 431 -1.86 6.98 14.64
CA MET A 431 -2.11 5.99 13.58
C MET A 431 -2.55 6.69 12.26
N ILE A 432 -3.49 7.61 12.35
CA ILE A 432 -3.98 8.38 11.19
C ILE A 432 -2.87 9.27 10.61
N ARG A 433 -2.08 9.93 11.45
CA ARG A 433 -0.92 10.73 11.03
C ARG A 433 0.09 9.89 10.23
N ARG A 434 0.43 8.67 10.71
CA ARG A 434 1.33 7.73 10.00
C ARG A 434 0.77 7.33 8.66
N LEU A 435 -0.51 6.96 8.60
CA LEU A 435 -1.20 6.63 7.35
C LEU A 435 -1.16 7.80 6.35
N ASN A 436 -1.51 9.01 6.80
CA ASN A 436 -1.44 10.20 5.97
C ASN A 436 -0.02 10.44 5.45
N HIS A 437 1.01 10.30 6.30
CA HIS A 437 2.41 10.49 5.91
C HIS A 437 2.84 9.52 4.81
N VAL A 438 2.53 8.22 4.97
CA VAL A 438 2.84 7.19 3.97
C VAL A 438 2.12 7.45 2.65
N VAL A 439 0.83 7.78 2.69
CA VAL A 439 0.04 8.01 1.46
C VAL A 439 0.43 9.31 0.77
N GLN A 440 0.75 10.36 1.53
CA GLN A 440 1.27 11.63 0.98
C GLN A 440 2.58 11.40 0.24
N ALA A 441 3.54 10.70 0.88
CA ALA A 441 4.81 10.35 0.26
C ALA A 441 4.61 9.50 -1.02
N ALA A 442 3.67 8.55 -0.99
CA ALA A 442 3.34 7.74 -2.16
C ALA A 442 2.80 8.60 -3.33
N LYS A 443 1.90 9.56 -3.05
CA LYS A 443 1.38 10.49 -4.05
C LYS A 443 2.50 11.33 -4.68
N GLU A 444 3.43 11.84 -3.86
CA GLU A 444 4.58 12.65 -4.31
C GLU A 444 5.56 11.85 -5.18
N MET A 445 5.75 10.56 -4.87
CA MET A 445 6.61 9.64 -5.63
C MET A 445 5.92 8.98 -6.83
N ASP A 446 4.66 9.28 -7.10
CA ASP A 446 3.81 8.61 -8.11
C ASP A 446 3.71 7.08 -7.91
N VAL A 447 3.66 6.62 -6.66
CA VAL A 447 3.49 5.23 -6.26
C VAL A 447 2.05 5.00 -5.79
N ARG A 448 1.45 3.87 -6.15
CA ARG A 448 0.13 3.48 -5.66
C ARG A 448 0.27 2.73 -4.33
N VAL A 449 -0.70 2.90 -3.46
CA VAL A 449 -0.80 2.22 -2.17
C VAL A 449 -2.02 1.31 -2.16
N MET A 450 -1.83 0.03 -1.83
CA MET A 450 -2.90 -0.92 -1.61
C MET A 450 -3.02 -1.23 -0.13
N VAL A 451 -4.13 -0.85 0.47
CA VAL A 451 -4.45 -1.19 1.86
C VAL A 451 -4.97 -2.62 1.88
N ASP A 452 -4.22 -3.53 2.51
CA ASP A 452 -4.57 -4.93 2.60
C ASP A 452 -5.77 -5.16 3.52
N ALA A 453 -6.65 -6.08 3.13
CA ALA A 453 -7.73 -6.53 3.98
C ALA A 453 -7.21 -7.45 5.08
N GLU A 454 -7.81 -7.33 6.23
CA GLU A 454 -7.51 -8.15 7.40
C GLU A 454 -8.77 -8.90 7.86
N HIS A 455 -8.83 -9.33 9.14
CA HIS A 455 -10.00 -10.04 9.68
C HIS A 455 -11.29 -9.21 9.61
N THR A 456 -12.44 -9.88 9.49
CA THR A 456 -13.76 -9.27 9.35
C THR A 456 -14.10 -8.25 10.43
N TYR A 457 -13.56 -8.42 11.61
CA TYR A 457 -13.79 -7.53 12.75
C TYR A 457 -12.97 -6.23 12.73
N PHE A 458 -11.92 -6.14 11.91
CA PHE A 458 -11.18 -4.89 11.63
C PHE A 458 -11.63 -4.25 10.34
N GLN A 459 -12.13 -5.05 9.41
CA GLN A 459 -12.33 -4.62 8.04
C GLN A 459 -13.26 -3.41 7.89
N PRO A 460 -14.35 -3.25 8.66
CA PRO A 460 -15.18 -2.05 8.57
C PRO A 460 -14.41 -0.76 8.83
N ALA A 461 -13.53 -0.75 9.85
CA ALA A 461 -12.66 0.40 10.14
C ALA A 461 -11.61 0.62 9.06
N ILE A 462 -10.94 -0.46 8.62
CA ILE A 462 -9.91 -0.39 7.56
C ILE A 462 -10.53 0.15 6.28
N SER A 463 -11.67 -0.37 5.85
CA SER A 463 -12.37 0.10 4.65
C SER A 463 -12.80 1.56 4.77
N ARG A 464 -13.35 1.99 5.93
CA ARG A 464 -13.75 3.38 6.15
C ARG A 464 -12.56 4.34 6.09
N ILE A 465 -11.48 4.04 6.81
CA ILE A 465 -10.24 4.83 6.78
C ILE A 465 -9.70 4.91 5.36
N THR A 466 -9.70 3.80 4.63
CA THR A 466 -9.21 3.75 3.25
C THR A 466 -10.06 4.60 2.31
N LEU A 467 -11.38 4.62 2.46
CA LEU A 467 -12.27 5.50 1.69
C LEU A 467 -12.01 6.98 1.96
N GLU A 468 -11.75 7.35 3.23
CA GLU A 468 -11.39 8.73 3.56
C GLU A 468 -10.02 9.11 2.98
N LEU A 469 -9.06 8.18 2.97
CA LEU A 469 -7.79 8.37 2.25
C LEU A 469 -8.01 8.53 0.73
N MET A 470 -8.90 7.74 0.12
CA MET A 470 -9.25 7.91 -1.30
C MET A 470 -9.86 9.29 -1.54
N ARG A 471 -10.82 9.73 -0.73
CA ARG A 471 -11.44 11.05 -0.84
C ARG A 471 -10.40 12.17 -0.79
N LYS A 472 -9.39 12.04 0.08
CA LYS A 472 -8.34 13.04 0.27
C LYS A 472 -7.28 13.02 -0.84
N TYR A 473 -6.89 11.84 -1.31
CA TYR A 473 -5.70 11.68 -2.17
C TYR A 473 -6.00 11.27 -3.61
N ASN A 474 -7.13 10.59 -3.87
CA ASN A 474 -7.51 10.14 -5.21
C ASN A 474 -8.28 11.25 -5.98
N THR A 475 -7.67 12.40 -6.14
CA THR A 475 -8.31 13.58 -6.76
C THR A 475 -8.13 13.64 -8.28
N GLU A 476 -7.00 13.15 -8.79
CA GLU A 476 -6.65 13.16 -10.22
C GLU A 476 -6.47 11.76 -10.80
N LYS A 477 -6.14 10.79 -9.96
CA LYS A 477 -5.96 9.38 -10.29
C LYS A 477 -6.15 8.52 -9.05
N ALA A 478 -6.39 7.21 -9.24
CA ALA A 478 -6.43 6.26 -8.15
C ALA A 478 -5.00 5.99 -7.62
N VAL A 479 -4.64 6.58 -6.48
CA VAL A 479 -3.39 6.37 -5.73
C VAL A 479 -3.60 5.34 -4.63
N VAL A 480 -4.69 5.45 -3.87
CA VAL A 480 -5.07 4.56 -2.77
C VAL A 480 -6.10 3.54 -3.25
N PHE A 481 -5.90 2.29 -2.88
CA PHE A 481 -6.77 1.16 -3.22
C PHE A 481 -7.23 0.45 -1.95
N ASN A 482 -8.53 0.17 -1.83
CA ASN A 482 -9.06 -0.73 -0.81
C ASN A 482 -9.05 -2.18 -1.29
N THR A 483 -9.00 -3.14 -0.37
CA THR A 483 -9.05 -4.57 -0.70
C THR A 483 -10.37 -5.18 -0.29
N TYR A 484 -11.06 -5.79 -1.25
CA TYR A 484 -12.37 -6.44 -1.07
C TYR A 484 -12.22 -7.96 -1.09
N GLN A 485 -12.70 -8.62 -0.05
CA GLN A 485 -12.58 -10.06 0.18
C GLN A 485 -13.84 -10.77 -0.31
N THR A 486 -13.83 -11.29 -1.55
CA THR A 486 -15.03 -11.83 -2.21
C THR A 486 -15.50 -13.19 -1.68
N TYR A 487 -14.76 -13.81 -0.77
CA TYR A 487 -15.23 -14.99 -0.04
C TYR A 487 -16.27 -14.63 1.05
N LEU A 488 -16.42 -13.34 1.37
CA LEU A 488 -17.48 -12.85 2.25
C LEU A 488 -18.79 -12.65 1.46
N LYS A 489 -19.91 -13.08 2.05
CA LYS A 489 -21.24 -12.97 1.43
C LYS A 489 -21.58 -11.53 1.04
N ASP A 490 -21.21 -10.55 1.89
CA ASP A 490 -21.54 -9.13 1.70
C ASP A 490 -20.57 -8.35 0.82
N ALA A 491 -19.49 -8.96 0.31
CA ALA A 491 -18.46 -8.25 -0.44
C ALA A 491 -19.00 -7.51 -1.67
N PHE A 492 -20.01 -8.05 -2.35
CA PHE A 492 -20.63 -7.39 -3.48
C PHE A 492 -21.33 -6.08 -3.07
N ASN A 493 -22.10 -6.12 -1.97
CA ASN A 493 -22.78 -4.93 -1.45
C ASN A 493 -21.79 -3.84 -1.03
N GLU A 494 -20.66 -4.24 -0.42
CA GLU A 494 -19.60 -3.30 -0.03
C GLU A 494 -18.98 -2.63 -1.27
N VAL A 495 -18.61 -3.41 -2.30
CA VAL A 495 -18.06 -2.87 -3.55
C VAL A 495 -19.03 -1.89 -4.21
N VAL A 496 -20.32 -2.24 -4.33
CA VAL A 496 -21.35 -1.39 -4.93
C VAL A 496 -21.51 -0.10 -4.13
N THR A 497 -21.55 -0.21 -2.79
CA THR A 497 -21.70 0.93 -1.87
C THR A 497 -20.53 1.92 -2.02
N ASP A 498 -19.31 1.41 -2.05
CA ASP A 498 -18.11 2.24 -2.12
C ASP A 498 -17.92 2.87 -3.50
N LEU A 499 -18.25 2.14 -4.58
CA LEU A 499 -18.32 2.69 -5.94
C LEU A 499 -19.31 3.85 -6.04
N GLU A 500 -20.49 3.67 -5.43
CA GLU A 500 -21.51 4.71 -5.42
C GLU A 500 -21.09 5.94 -4.62
N GLN A 501 -20.41 5.73 -3.47
CA GLN A 501 -19.84 6.83 -2.68
C GLN A 501 -18.77 7.60 -3.47
N ALA A 502 -17.89 6.88 -4.18
CA ALA A 502 -16.84 7.51 -5.00
C ALA A 502 -17.44 8.38 -6.12
N ASP A 503 -18.47 7.90 -6.79
CA ASP A 503 -19.19 8.65 -7.83
C ASP A 503 -19.86 9.91 -7.27
N ARG A 504 -20.62 9.76 -6.17
CA ARG A 504 -21.34 10.86 -5.51
C ARG A 504 -20.43 11.96 -4.95
N GLN A 505 -19.26 11.56 -4.47
CA GLN A 505 -18.32 12.46 -3.81
C GLN A 505 -17.17 12.90 -4.71
N GLY A 506 -17.15 12.43 -5.97
CA GLY A 506 -16.28 12.91 -7.04
C GLY A 506 -14.81 12.52 -6.91
N PHE A 507 -14.46 11.43 -6.19
CA PHE A 507 -13.09 10.94 -6.10
C PHE A 507 -12.85 9.68 -6.94
N TYR A 508 -11.56 9.40 -7.27
CA TYR A 508 -11.19 8.22 -8.04
C TYR A 508 -11.20 6.97 -7.15
N PHE A 509 -11.87 5.93 -7.62
CA PHE A 509 -12.01 4.67 -6.88
C PHE A 509 -10.88 3.70 -7.22
N GLY A 510 -10.23 3.13 -6.20
CA GLY A 510 -9.22 2.09 -6.32
C GLY A 510 -9.63 0.81 -5.58
N ALA A 511 -9.72 -0.33 -6.28
CA ALA A 511 -10.07 -1.59 -5.65
C ALA A 511 -9.08 -2.71 -6.00
N LYS A 512 -8.65 -3.46 -4.99
CA LYS A 512 -8.02 -4.76 -5.12
C LYS A 512 -9.04 -5.84 -4.76
N ILE A 513 -9.44 -6.64 -5.74
CA ILE A 513 -10.40 -7.72 -5.56
C ILE A 513 -9.61 -9.01 -5.29
N VAL A 514 -9.82 -9.60 -4.12
CA VAL A 514 -9.19 -10.85 -3.68
C VAL A 514 -10.25 -11.89 -3.34
N ARG A 515 -9.88 -13.17 -3.33
CA ARG A 515 -10.77 -14.20 -2.78
C ARG A 515 -10.89 -14.05 -1.26
N GLY A 516 -9.80 -14.19 -0.54
CA GLY A 516 -9.68 -14.08 0.91
C GLY A 516 -8.68 -15.08 1.46
N ALA A 517 -8.17 -14.83 2.66
CA ALA A 517 -7.08 -15.60 3.24
C ALA A 517 -7.42 -16.23 4.61
N TYR A 518 -8.59 -15.97 5.18
CA TYR A 518 -8.91 -16.34 6.58
C TYR A 518 -10.12 -17.25 6.71
N ILE A 519 -10.46 -18.03 5.69
CA ILE A 519 -11.72 -18.82 5.62
C ILE A 519 -11.94 -19.66 6.88
N GLU A 520 -10.95 -20.49 7.23
CA GLU A 520 -11.07 -21.42 8.37
C GLU A 520 -11.15 -20.68 9.71
N LEU A 521 -10.39 -19.60 9.84
CA LEU A 521 -10.37 -18.77 11.05
C LEU A 521 -11.69 -18.03 11.25
N GLU A 522 -12.26 -17.45 10.20
CA GLU A 522 -13.56 -16.76 10.26
C GLU A 522 -14.70 -17.71 10.54
N ARG A 523 -14.70 -18.90 9.95
CA ARG A 523 -15.68 -19.95 10.25
C ARG A 523 -15.61 -20.45 11.70
N ALA A 524 -14.40 -20.74 12.18
CA ALA A 524 -14.16 -21.14 13.55
C ALA A 524 -14.64 -20.06 14.55
N ARG A 525 -14.36 -18.79 14.23
CA ARG A 525 -14.82 -17.66 15.02
C ARG A 525 -16.34 -17.55 15.03
N ALA A 526 -16.99 -17.62 13.86
CA ALA A 526 -18.45 -17.55 13.76
C ALA A 526 -19.12 -18.65 14.59
N ALA A 527 -18.60 -19.87 14.50
CA ALA A 527 -19.08 -21.01 15.29
C ALA A 527 -18.88 -20.79 16.80
N ALA A 528 -17.70 -20.31 17.23
CA ALA A 528 -17.39 -20.07 18.64
C ALA A 528 -18.22 -18.93 19.25
N MET A 529 -18.54 -17.90 18.46
CA MET A 529 -19.26 -16.70 18.91
C MET A 529 -20.77 -16.78 18.67
N GLY A 530 -21.26 -17.81 17.95
CA GLY A 530 -22.68 -18.04 17.70
C GLY A 530 -23.34 -17.01 16.76
N TYR A 531 -22.60 -16.48 15.79
CA TYR A 531 -23.18 -15.67 14.72
C TYR A 531 -23.11 -16.41 13.37
N GLU A 532 -23.87 -15.92 12.38
CA GLU A 532 -23.92 -16.51 11.06
C GLU A 532 -22.53 -16.52 10.39
N ASP A 533 -22.16 -17.67 9.79
CA ASP A 533 -20.92 -17.79 9.01
C ASP A 533 -20.89 -16.74 7.88
N PRO A 534 -19.96 -15.78 7.91
CA PRO A 534 -19.90 -14.73 6.89
C PRO A 534 -19.34 -15.21 5.56
N ILE A 535 -18.80 -16.43 5.50
CA ILE A 535 -18.08 -16.97 4.34
C ILE A 535 -19.09 -17.57 3.35
N CYS A 536 -18.83 -17.40 2.07
CA CYS A 536 -19.55 -18.10 1.00
C CYS A 536 -19.50 -19.61 1.21
N PRO A 537 -20.61 -20.34 0.98
CA PRO A 537 -20.70 -21.75 1.37
C PRO A 537 -19.74 -22.66 0.58
N THR A 538 -19.45 -22.33 -0.68
CA THR A 538 -18.59 -23.14 -1.56
C THR A 538 -17.54 -22.31 -2.28
N TYR A 539 -16.60 -23.02 -2.89
CA TYR A 539 -15.57 -22.41 -3.76
C TYR A 539 -16.20 -21.75 -5.00
N GLU A 540 -17.23 -22.37 -5.56
CA GLU A 540 -17.98 -21.90 -6.72
C GLU A 540 -18.76 -20.64 -6.38
N ALA A 541 -19.43 -20.60 -5.21
CA ALA A 541 -20.11 -19.41 -4.70
C ALA A 541 -19.14 -18.23 -4.50
N THR A 542 -17.93 -18.49 -4.00
CA THR A 542 -16.85 -17.48 -3.93
C THR A 542 -16.43 -17.00 -5.33
N THR A 543 -16.36 -17.91 -6.31
CA THR A 543 -16.02 -17.56 -7.69
C THR A 543 -17.10 -16.67 -8.30
N GLU A 544 -18.34 -17.03 -8.10
CA GLU A 544 -19.49 -16.25 -8.60
C GLU A 544 -19.53 -14.86 -7.97
N ASN A 545 -19.33 -14.75 -6.66
CA ASN A 545 -19.28 -13.47 -5.96
C ASN A 545 -18.10 -12.61 -6.44
N TYR A 546 -16.92 -13.21 -6.68
CA TYR A 546 -15.77 -12.53 -7.31
C TYR A 546 -16.14 -11.97 -8.69
N HIS A 547 -16.77 -12.79 -9.53
CA HIS A 547 -17.17 -12.39 -10.87
C HIS A 547 -18.25 -11.30 -10.84
N LYS A 548 -19.22 -11.34 -9.90
CA LYS A 548 -20.21 -10.28 -9.70
C LYS A 548 -19.53 -8.94 -9.35
N CYS A 549 -18.61 -8.93 -8.39
CA CYS A 549 -17.87 -7.74 -8.01
C CYS A 549 -17.07 -7.16 -9.19
N LEU A 550 -16.36 -8.02 -9.93
CA LEU A 550 -15.57 -7.61 -11.09
C LEU A 550 -16.47 -7.06 -12.21
N THR A 551 -17.57 -7.73 -12.51
CA THR A 551 -18.52 -7.31 -13.56
C THR A 551 -19.11 -5.93 -13.25
N GLU A 552 -19.49 -5.67 -11.99
CA GLU A 552 -20.00 -4.36 -11.60
C GLU A 552 -18.95 -3.26 -11.77
N CYS A 553 -17.70 -3.52 -11.34
CA CYS A 553 -16.60 -2.58 -11.57
C CYS A 553 -16.40 -2.30 -13.07
N LEU A 554 -16.40 -3.33 -13.90
CA LEU A 554 -16.23 -3.22 -15.35
C LEU A 554 -17.40 -2.46 -16.00
N ARG A 555 -18.64 -2.72 -15.56
CA ARG A 555 -19.84 -2.00 -16.01
C ARG A 555 -19.70 -0.49 -15.74
N ARG A 556 -19.24 -0.11 -14.57
CA ARG A 556 -19.01 1.29 -14.22
C ARG A 556 -17.82 1.91 -14.96
N ILE A 557 -16.74 1.16 -15.18
CA ILE A 557 -15.62 1.61 -16.05
C ILE A 557 -16.15 1.91 -17.47
N LYS A 558 -16.96 1.02 -18.02
CA LYS A 558 -17.57 1.23 -19.34
C LYS A 558 -18.44 2.49 -19.36
N ALA A 559 -19.34 2.65 -18.37
CA ALA A 559 -20.18 3.82 -18.27
C ALA A 559 -19.39 5.13 -18.19
N ASN A 560 -18.30 5.14 -17.40
CA ASN A 560 -17.39 6.30 -17.31
C ASN A 560 -16.70 6.57 -18.66
N LYS A 561 -16.24 5.51 -19.34
CA LYS A 561 -15.58 5.63 -20.64
C LYS A 561 -16.53 6.22 -21.69
N ASP A 562 -17.79 5.77 -21.72
CA ASP A 562 -18.81 6.27 -22.64
C ASP A 562 -19.15 7.75 -22.37
N GLN A 563 -18.95 8.22 -21.14
CA GLN A 563 -19.14 9.63 -20.76
C GLN A 563 -17.87 10.48 -20.91
N GLY A 564 -16.79 9.92 -21.44
CA GLY A 564 -15.50 10.60 -21.56
C GLY A 564 -14.76 10.84 -20.23
N ALA A 565 -15.18 10.17 -19.16
CA ALA A 565 -14.59 10.24 -17.85
C ALA A 565 -13.64 9.05 -17.59
N ASP A 566 -12.69 8.84 -18.48
CA ASP A 566 -11.73 7.75 -18.40
C ASP A 566 -10.94 7.73 -17.08
N LYS A 567 -10.62 6.52 -16.61
CA LYS A 567 -9.71 6.26 -15.48
C LYS A 567 -10.19 6.64 -14.08
N LYS A 568 -11.46 6.97 -13.91
CA LYS A 568 -12.03 7.20 -12.56
C LYS A 568 -12.00 5.96 -11.66
N ILE A 569 -11.90 4.77 -12.22
CA ILE A 569 -11.91 3.49 -11.50
C ILE A 569 -10.68 2.69 -11.89
N GLY A 570 -9.87 2.30 -10.90
CA GLY A 570 -8.73 1.40 -11.07
C GLY A 570 -8.96 0.08 -10.32
N ILE A 571 -8.79 -1.06 -10.98
CA ILE A 571 -9.05 -2.38 -10.41
C ILE A 571 -7.81 -3.27 -10.48
N MET A 572 -7.48 -3.93 -9.37
CA MET A 572 -6.52 -5.02 -9.31
C MET A 572 -7.27 -6.36 -9.19
N VAL A 573 -7.18 -7.17 -10.23
CA VAL A 573 -7.62 -8.57 -10.23
C VAL A 573 -6.54 -9.42 -9.57
N ALA A 574 -6.62 -9.56 -8.25
CA ALA A 574 -5.65 -10.29 -7.44
C ALA A 574 -6.11 -11.73 -7.25
N SER A 575 -5.75 -12.61 -8.17
CA SER A 575 -6.19 -14.01 -8.15
C SER A 575 -5.17 -14.94 -8.77
N HIS A 576 -5.03 -16.13 -8.15
CA HIS A 576 -4.32 -17.28 -8.71
C HIS A 576 -5.25 -18.22 -9.52
N ASN A 577 -6.53 -17.83 -9.66
CA ASN A 577 -7.48 -18.62 -10.43
C ASN A 577 -7.40 -18.24 -11.92
N GLU A 578 -6.94 -19.20 -12.73
CA GLU A 578 -6.80 -19.07 -14.18
C GLU A 578 -8.13 -18.71 -14.85
N ASP A 579 -9.24 -19.36 -14.43
CA ASP A 579 -10.56 -19.11 -14.99
C ASP A 579 -11.06 -17.68 -14.70
N THR A 580 -10.76 -17.17 -13.49
CA THR A 580 -11.05 -15.77 -13.13
C THR A 580 -10.24 -14.78 -13.98
N VAL A 581 -8.94 -15.08 -14.23
CA VAL A 581 -8.11 -14.23 -15.10
C VAL A 581 -8.61 -14.25 -16.54
N ARG A 582 -8.97 -15.43 -17.06
CA ARG A 582 -9.56 -15.59 -18.39
C ARG A 582 -10.87 -14.81 -18.49
N PHE A 583 -11.78 -15.00 -17.54
CA PHE A 583 -13.03 -14.26 -17.44
C PHE A 583 -12.81 -12.74 -17.48
N ALA A 584 -11.87 -12.22 -16.69
CA ALA A 584 -11.56 -10.80 -16.66
C ALA A 584 -11.12 -10.27 -18.04
N ILE A 585 -10.23 -11.01 -18.73
CA ILE A 585 -9.74 -10.63 -20.07
C ILE A 585 -10.86 -10.68 -21.11
N GLU A 586 -11.72 -11.69 -21.06
CA GLU A 586 -12.87 -11.83 -21.95
C GLU A 586 -13.88 -10.69 -21.75
N GLN A 587 -14.18 -10.36 -20.49
CA GLN A 587 -15.04 -9.23 -20.15
C GLN A 587 -14.43 -7.89 -20.62
N MET A 588 -13.12 -7.66 -20.40
CA MET A 588 -12.42 -6.48 -20.93
C MET A 588 -12.62 -6.34 -22.45
N LYS A 589 -12.43 -7.44 -23.19
CA LYS A 589 -12.62 -7.44 -24.66
C LYS A 589 -14.06 -7.10 -25.04
N GLN A 590 -15.05 -7.70 -24.36
CA GLN A 590 -16.48 -7.49 -24.64
C GLN A 590 -16.90 -6.03 -24.43
N ILE A 591 -16.38 -5.36 -23.41
CA ILE A 591 -16.75 -3.99 -23.10
C ILE A 591 -15.83 -2.93 -23.74
N GLY A 592 -14.83 -3.36 -24.52
CA GLY A 592 -13.90 -2.45 -25.21
C GLY A 592 -12.90 -1.74 -24.28
N VAL A 593 -12.54 -2.38 -23.15
CA VAL A 593 -11.43 -1.92 -22.29
C VAL A 593 -10.14 -2.58 -22.73
N HIS A 594 -9.16 -1.78 -23.11
CA HIS A 594 -7.86 -2.24 -23.60
C HIS A 594 -6.80 -2.24 -22.49
N PRO A 595 -5.74 -3.05 -22.61
CA PRO A 595 -4.61 -3.01 -21.66
C PRO A 595 -3.99 -1.62 -21.51
N GLU A 596 -4.00 -0.83 -22.58
CA GLU A 596 -3.48 0.55 -22.64
C GLU A 596 -4.27 1.53 -21.78
N ASP A 597 -5.52 1.24 -21.48
CA ASP A 597 -6.36 2.09 -20.61
C ASP A 597 -5.81 2.10 -19.16
N LYS A 598 -5.03 1.07 -18.77
CA LYS A 598 -4.37 0.93 -17.45
C LYS A 598 -5.32 0.97 -16.25
N VAL A 599 -6.59 0.67 -16.48
CA VAL A 599 -7.64 0.65 -15.44
C VAL A 599 -7.78 -0.72 -14.79
N ILE A 600 -7.35 -1.79 -15.48
CA ILE A 600 -7.35 -3.17 -14.98
C ILE A 600 -5.91 -3.66 -14.85
N CYS A 601 -5.58 -4.15 -13.67
CA CYS A 601 -4.28 -4.77 -13.35
C CYS A 601 -4.49 -6.22 -12.91
N PHE A 602 -3.50 -7.08 -13.13
CA PHE A 602 -3.51 -8.48 -12.70
C PHE A 602 -2.40 -8.73 -11.70
N GLY A 603 -2.70 -9.32 -10.55
CA GLY A 603 -1.73 -9.56 -9.49
C GLY A 603 -1.68 -11.00 -9.01
N GLN A 604 -0.48 -11.58 -8.93
CA GLN A 604 -0.20 -12.89 -8.35
C GLN A 604 0.98 -12.82 -7.39
N LEU A 605 1.06 -13.75 -6.44
CA LEU A 605 2.16 -13.83 -5.49
C LEU A 605 3.46 -14.25 -6.17
N LEU A 606 4.60 -13.78 -5.67
CA LEU A 606 5.92 -14.21 -6.13
C LEU A 606 6.08 -15.72 -5.90
N GLY A 607 6.62 -16.42 -6.91
CA GLY A 607 6.81 -17.89 -6.85
C GLY A 607 5.55 -18.72 -7.13
N MET A 608 4.42 -18.08 -7.47
CA MET A 608 3.16 -18.76 -7.78
C MET A 608 2.57 -18.23 -9.08
N CYS A 609 1.96 -19.11 -9.87
CA CYS A 609 1.25 -18.77 -11.11
C CYS A 609 2.10 -17.95 -12.11
N ASP A 610 3.38 -18.29 -12.23
CA ASP A 610 4.27 -17.65 -13.20
C ASP A 610 3.80 -17.89 -14.65
N TYR A 611 3.11 -19.00 -14.89
CA TYR A 611 2.51 -19.36 -16.17
C TYR A 611 1.32 -18.47 -16.57
N ILE A 612 0.78 -17.67 -15.64
CA ILE A 612 -0.24 -16.64 -15.90
C ILE A 612 0.44 -15.27 -16.00
N THR A 613 1.25 -14.89 -15.00
CA THR A 613 1.79 -13.53 -14.87
C THR A 613 2.67 -13.13 -16.04
N PHE A 614 3.64 -14.01 -16.40
CA PHE A 614 4.62 -13.63 -17.43
C PHE A 614 4.01 -13.56 -18.84
N PRO A 615 3.14 -14.48 -19.29
CA PRO A 615 2.42 -14.31 -20.55
C PRO A 615 1.58 -13.03 -20.60
N LEU A 616 0.91 -12.63 -19.50
CA LEU A 616 0.18 -11.37 -19.41
C LEU A 616 1.10 -10.16 -19.61
N GLY A 617 2.24 -10.11 -18.90
CA GLY A 617 3.21 -9.03 -19.03
C GLY A 617 3.81 -8.94 -20.43
N GLN A 618 4.15 -10.09 -21.03
CA GLN A 618 4.69 -10.19 -22.40
C GLN A 618 3.66 -9.76 -23.46
N ALA A 619 2.38 -9.98 -23.20
CA ALA A 619 1.29 -9.56 -24.07
C ALA A 619 0.86 -8.08 -23.87
N GLY A 620 1.50 -7.36 -22.96
CA GLY A 620 1.23 -5.94 -22.73
C GLY A 620 0.07 -5.66 -21.76
N TYR A 621 -0.37 -6.64 -20.98
CA TYR A 621 -1.30 -6.39 -19.87
C TYR A 621 -0.56 -5.85 -18.65
N SER A 622 -1.22 -5.03 -17.84
CA SER A 622 -0.71 -4.55 -16.56
C SER A 622 -0.59 -5.69 -15.55
N ALA A 623 0.49 -6.46 -15.62
CA ALA A 623 0.75 -7.61 -14.76
C ALA A 623 1.69 -7.27 -13.62
N TYR A 624 1.37 -7.79 -12.41
CA TYR A 624 2.11 -7.54 -11.18
C TYR A 624 2.47 -8.82 -10.44
N LYS A 625 3.61 -8.80 -9.75
CA LYS A 625 3.95 -9.77 -8.70
C LYS A 625 3.92 -9.09 -7.34
N TYR A 626 3.18 -9.69 -6.41
CA TYR A 626 3.21 -9.34 -4.99
C TYR A 626 4.48 -9.93 -4.39
N ILE A 627 5.36 -9.09 -3.88
CA ILE A 627 6.75 -9.41 -3.60
C ILE A 627 7.02 -9.20 -2.11
N PRO A 628 6.98 -10.27 -1.31
CA PRO A 628 7.43 -10.20 0.06
C PRO A 628 8.95 -10.08 0.14
N TYR A 629 9.43 -9.33 1.14
CA TYR A 629 10.84 -9.27 1.48
C TYR A 629 11.01 -9.07 3.00
N GLY A 630 12.19 -9.39 3.51
CA GLY A 630 12.55 -9.30 4.93
C GLY A 630 13.54 -10.38 5.34
N PRO A 631 14.12 -10.32 6.55
CA PRO A 631 15.06 -11.31 7.08
C PRO A 631 14.46 -12.72 7.10
N VAL A 632 15.29 -13.76 6.84
CA VAL A 632 14.81 -15.15 6.72
C VAL A 632 14.00 -15.57 7.93
N ASN A 633 14.49 -15.32 9.15
CA ASN A 633 13.83 -15.77 10.38
C ASN A 633 12.47 -15.08 10.58
N GLU A 634 12.36 -13.81 10.22
CA GLU A 634 11.14 -13.01 10.37
C GLU A 634 10.08 -13.31 9.29
N VAL A 635 10.46 -14.00 8.20
CA VAL A 635 9.56 -14.33 7.08
C VAL A 635 9.06 -15.79 7.16
N LEU A 636 9.48 -16.58 8.15
CA LEU A 636 9.06 -17.98 8.30
C LEU A 636 7.54 -18.15 8.43
N PRO A 637 6.81 -17.33 9.23
CA PRO A 637 5.35 -17.42 9.30
C PRO A 637 4.68 -17.17 7.94
N TYR A 638 5.16 -16.19 7.18
CA TYR A 638 4.71 -15.95 5.81
C TYR A 638 4.90 -17.19 4.93
N LEU A 639 6.08 -17.83 4.98
CA LEU A 639 6.37 -19.02 4.19
C LEU A 639 5.49 -20.21 4.57
N SER A 640 5.19 -20.38 5.86
CA SER A 640 4.26 -21.38 6.38
C SER A 640 2.87 -21.24 5.74
N ARG A 641 2.32 -20.01 5.71
CA ARG A 641 1.02 -19.75 5.07
C ARG A 641 1.04 -20.05 3.56
N ARG A 642 2.14 -19.71 2.86
CA ARG A 642 2.29 -20.07 1.42
C ARG A 642 2.28 -21.56 1.20
N ALA A 643 2.91 -22.33 2.09
CA ALA A 643 2.88 -23.78 2.02
C ALA A 643 1.44 -24.33 2.20
N GLN A 644 0.68 -23.80 3.17
CA GLN A 644 -0.70 -24.19 3.44
C GLN A 644 -1.65 -23.81 2.29
N GLU A 645 -1.52 -22.61 1.72
CA GLU A 645 -2.31 -22.18 0.55
C GLU A 645 -2.07 -23.10 -0.67
N ASN A 646 -0.84 -23.52 -0.88
CA ASN A 646 -0.50 -24.45 -1.95
C ASN A 646 -1.17 -25.83 -1.75
N LYS A 647 -1.40 -26.26 -0.50
CA LYS A 647 -2.19 -27.47 -0.19
C LYS A 647 -3.64 -27.31 -0.67
N GLY A 648 -4.30 -26.21 -0.35
CA GLY A 648 -5.70 -25.94 -0.71
C GLY A 648 -5.94 -25.82 -2.23
N VAL A 649 -4.88 -25.64 -3.04
CA VAL A 649 -4.95 -25.43 -4.49
C VAL A 649 -4.24 -26.54 -5.27
N LEU A 650 -4.18 -27.73 -4.72
CA LEU A 650 -3.43 -28.89 -5.27
C LEU A 650 -3.60 -29.12 -6.79
N LYS A 651 -4.82 -28.97 -7.35
CA LYS A 651 -5.05 -29.13 -8.81
C LYS A 651 -4.29 -28.09 -9.63
N LYS A 652 -4.16 -26.85 -9.15
CA LYS A 652 -3.47 -25.75 -9.87
C LYS A 652 -1.96 -25.85 -9.75
N VAL A 653 -1.46 -26.23 -8.57
CA VAL A 653 -0.04 -26.55 -8.35
C VAL A 653 0.40 -27.69 -9.26
N GLN A 654 -0.46 -28.67 -9.53
CA GLN A 654 -0.17 -29.76 -10.48
C GLN A 654 0.04 -29.24 -11.91
N LYS A 655 -0.74 -28.25 -12.38
CA LYS A 655 -0.53 -27.66 -13.71
C LYS A 655 0.83 -26.96 -13.78
N GLU A 656 1.14 -26.07 -12.83
CA GLU A 656 2.40 -25.34 -12.80
C GLU A 656 3.60 -26.30 -12.69
N LYS A 657 3.52 -27.30 -11.80
CA LYS A 657 4.54 -28.34 -11.65
C LYS A 657 4.76 -29.13 -12.95
N ARG A 658 3.69 -29.48 -13.68
CA ARG A 658 3.76 -30.16 -14.99
C ARG A 658 4.49 -29.25 -16.00
N LEU A 659 4.16 -27.96 -16.07
CA LEU A 659 4.79 -27.00 -16.98
C LEU A 659 6.27 -26.77 -16.63
N VAL A 660 6.62 -26.67 -15.35
CA VAL A 660 8.02 -26.56 -14.88
C VAL A 660 8.81 -27.80 -15.30
N ARG A 661 8.23 -29.01 -15.10
CA ARG A 661 8.89 -30.29 -15.53
C ARG A 661 9.08 -30.33 -17.05
N LYS A 662 8.08 -29.89 -17.82
CA LYS A 662 8.16 -29.83 -19.28
C LYS A 662 9.28 -28.87 -19.74
N GLU A 663 9.41 -27.73 -19.10
CA GLU A 663 10.46 -26.75 -19.43
C GLU A 663 11.86 -27.24 -18.98
N LEU A 664 11.99 -27.88 -17.83
CA LEU A 664 13.25 -28.48 -17.38
C LEU A 664 13.74 -29.53 -18.38
N LEU A 665 12.85 -30.45 -18.82
CA LEU A 665 13.17 -31.48 -19.82
C LEU A 665 13.55 -30.84 -21.16
N ARG A 666 12.78 -29.83 -21.62
CA ARG A 666 13.11 -29.12 -22.86
C ARG A 666 14.51 -28.52 -22.79
N ARG A 667 14.87 -27.80 -21.72
CA ARG A 667 16.18 -27.18 -21.56
C ARG A 667 17.32 -28.20 -21.44
N LEU A 668 17.07 -29.31 -20.79
CA LEU A 668 18.03 -30.41 -20.72
C LEU A 668 18.33 -30.98 -22.14
N LEU A 669 17.28 -31.29 -22.89
CA LEU A 669 17.38 -31.85 -24.25
C LEU A 669 17.96 -30.83 -25.27
N THR A 670 17.76 -29.55 -25.07
CA THR A 670 18.29 -28.48 -25.93
C THR A 670 19.61 -27.87 -25.41
N PHE A 671 20.25 -28.49 -24.41
CA PHE A 671 21.49 -28.01 -23.78
C PHE A 671 21.47 -26.58 -23.26
N GLN A 672 20.27 -26.08 -22.84
CA GLN A 672 20.09 -24.72 -22.31
C GLN A 672 20.26 -24.64 -20.78
N LEU A 673 21.24 -25.38 -20.22
CA LEU A 673 21.50 -25.41 -18.77
C LEU A 673 22.00 -24.06 -18.21
N PHE A 674 22.77 -23.32 -19.03
CA PHE A 674 23.33 -22.02 -18.68
C PHE A 674 22.51 -20.86 -19.24
N TYR A 675 21.24 -21.08 -19.56
CA TYR A 675 20.35 -20.03 -20.04
C TYR A 675 20.28 -18.85 -19.07
N LYS A 676 20.61 -17.67 -19.57
CA LYS A 676 20.50 -16.40 -18.85
C LYS A 676 19.26 -15.66 -19.36
N PRO A 677 18.26 -15.40 -18.51
CA PRO A 677 17.08 -14.66 -18.91
C PRO A 677 17.45 -13.26 -19.36
N LYS A 678 17.01 -12.88 -20.55
CA LYS A 678 17.09 -11.50 -21.06
C LYS A 678 15.74 -11.18 -21.69
N GLY A 679 15.11 -10.10 -21.24
CA GLY A 679 13.84 -9.60 -21.74
C GLY A 679 13.99 -8.14 -22.19
N ASN A 680 13.17 -7.76 -23.15
CA ASN A 680 13.07 -6.40 -23.68
C ASN A 680 11.64 -5.87 -23.67
N TYR A 681 10.76 -6.55 -22.91
CA TYR A 681 9.39 -6.13 -22.71
C TYR A 681 9.33 -4.90 -21.80
N VAL A 682 8.38 -4.01 -22.08
CA VAL A 682 8.16 -2.82 -21.26
C VAL A 682 6.84 -3.00 -20.51
N PRO A 683 6.83 -2.86 -19.17
CA PRO A 683 5.60 -2.92 -18.39
C PRO A 683 4.60 -1.83 -18.78
N VAL A 684 3.34 -2.19 -18.90
CA VAL A 684 2.24 -1.28 -19.30
C VAL A 684 1.58 -0.63 -18.08
#